data_e8abced8a83481ab91ab3f0b5293abc9
#
_entry.id   e8abced8a83481ab91ab3f0b5293abc9
#
_cell.length_a   1.000
_cell.length_b   1.000
_cell.length_c   1.000
_cell.angle_alpha   90.00
_cell.angle_beta   90.00
_cell.angle_gamma   90.00
#
_symmetry.space_group_name_H-M   'P 1'
#
loop_
_entity.id
_entity.type
_entity.pdbx_description
1 polymer ?
#
loop_
_entity_poly.entity_id
_entity_poly.type
_entity_poly.pdbx_seq_one_letter_code
_entity_poly.pdbx_strand_id
1 'polypeptide(L)'
;MSSLILRRAVRVALFVAVGAIALPALAQDQSTAPDSQAAPEKKATSLENVVVTARSGVDTRTKAETSYSITTIDEDRLRMQAPTSVTEAMKSVPGFWVEASGGEASGNIRARGIPVDGYGSVNLLEDGIPVQHDPALGYLNADQAFRLDETIERIEVVRGGPSSVFYSNAPAGAINFIPRKVGDAPEGLIKYTVGNYGLNRADFWYGTPVGQGWKLGVGGFWRVDDGIRRTGFDADKGGQLRAVLSKEFEGGDFSFDVKHLDDKVALYLGIPMRTNSNGDIRAVPGFNGNYGTLAGPETEHLVLREGDGSPYDFDNSEGTHVKRTQYTAKFNLDLGDDWKLAESLRYSDTDTTRNGMFPNAVQSASSFLTDPNNLKQLAGYPGATALQFRYHDNGQVFDTANQNGNGLVILGGARGVTMPVKELINDTRLLRKFEFGDQTHDISLGYYLANFNQRFDRYSSTVLLDARNNARLLDLVALNATGAPVGTLTEDGIYRNGYEWEHASGRSSTNAFYVSDEWQVTDKFRIDGGARWEKVNTQGYTELKKTVNLGTLADSNISTGSGDYAHYDHSFHKLGWTLGANYQFDDHQGIFARYTSTFRLPSLSSYITSPTAVPIIQTMKLGEAGYKYSDRYVDLYATAFGTKYNDVQFSNYVFNPNSQASTAQTGYADTKTYGLELEGTLYPSKMFDVQFNATLQQPKYKGLRYTEVVAGAPVLRDYEDDQLIRVPKVSYRIVPGVNLLDGRLRLQVSYEYEGKRFVDTANSVVLPSYKTVGFSARYDWTPALSFFFYADNLNNSLGLTEGNPRAGELSSSDAGANTFIARPLLGRSFRLAAMYRF
;
A
#
# COMPACT_ATOMS: atom_id res chain seq x y z
N MET A 1 -32.10 14.43 -9.31
CA MET A 1 -31.59 13.58 -8.22
C MET A 1 -30.59 14.28 -7.30
N SER A 2 -29.73 15.19 -7.78
CA SER A 2 -28.73 15.89 -6.95
C SER A 2 -29.28 16.81 -5.83
N SER A 3 -30.44 17.41 -6.00
CA SER A 3 -31.03 18.32 -5.02
C SER A 3 -31.65 17.62 -3.81
N LEU A 4 -32.05 16.35 -3.94
CA LEU A 4 -32.65 15.58 -2.85
C LEU A 4 -31.58 15.01 -1.90
N ILE A 5 -30.41 14.68 -2.42
CA ILE A 5 -29.27 14.16 -1.65
C ILE A 5 -28.69 15.27 -0.77
N LEU A 6 -28.54 16.48 -1.33
CA LEU A 6 -28.06 17.64 -0.57
C LEU A 6 -29.00 18.00 0.59
N ARG A 7 -30.34 17.92 0.37
CA ARG A 7 -31.34 18.17 1.43
C ARG A 7 -31.36 17.09 2.51
N ARG A 8 -31.02 15.83 2.20
CA ARG A 8 -30.88 14.76 3.19
C ARG A 8 -29.60 14.87 3.99
N ALA A 9 -28.45 15.18 3.34
CA ALA A 9 -27.18 15.39 4.01
C ALA A 9 -27.23 16.58 4.98
N VAL A 10 -27.87 17.69 4.60
CA VAL A 10 -28.04 18.86 5.48
C VAL A 10 -28.96 18.55 6.66
N ARG A 11 -29.97 17.70 6.49
CA ARG A 11 -30.83 17.30 7.60
C ARG A 11 -30.16 16.34 8.60
N VAL A 12 -29.31 15.44 8.12
CA VAL A 12 -28.53 14.55 9.00
C VAL A 12 -27.46 15.34 9.75
N ALA A 13 -26.77 16.27 9.09
CA ALA A 13 -25.79 17.14 9.74
C ALA A 13 -26.43 18.07 10.79
N LEU A 14 -27.64 18.57 10.55
CA LEU A 14 -28.39 19.36 11.53
C LEU A 14 -28.91 18.51 12.71
N PHE A 15 -29.29 17.25 12.49
CA PHE A 15 -29.74 16.37 13.60
C PHE A 15 -28.59 15.93 14.50
N VAL A 16 -27.35 15.71 13.94
CA VAL A 16 -26.16 15.42 14.76
C VAL A 16 -25.71 16.67 15.54
N ALA A 17 -25.80 17.85 14.94
CA ALA A 17 -25.48 19.10 15.64
C ALA A 17 -26.47 19.49 16.75
N VAL A 18 -27.76 19.14 16.59
CA VAL A 18 -28.81 19.42 17.62
C VAL A 18 -28.82 18.37 18.72
N GLY A 19 -28.37 17.12 18.45
CA GLY A 19 -28.24 16.08 19.48
C GLY A 19 -27.10 16.33 20.49
N ALA A 20 -26.08 17.10 20.10
CA ALA A 20 -24.94 17.43 20.96
C ALA A 20 -25.19 18.62 21.92
N ILE A 21 -26.32 19.33 21.78
CA ILE A 21 -26.64 20.53 22.60
C ILE A 21 -27.42 20.18 23.91
N ALA A 22 -27.78 18.92 24.12
CA ALA A 22 -28.58 18.50 25.27
C ALA A 22 -27.77 17.65 26.28
N LEU A 23 -26.60 18.13 26.72
CA LEU A 23 -26.00 17.66 27.97
C LEU A 23 -25.93 18.82 28.98
N PRO A 24 -26.27 18.57 30.23
CA PRO A 24 -26.54 19.65 31.17
C PRO A 24 -25.27 20.35 31.63
N ALA A 25 -25.28 21.67 31.54
CA ALA A 25 -24.35 22.54 32.21
C ALA A 25 -24.52 22.39 33.73
N LEU A 26 -23.50 21.90 34.44
CA LEU A 26 -23.37 22.01 35.88
C LEU A 26 -22.01 22.59 36.23
N ALA A 27 -22.12 23.69 36.97
CA ALA A 27 -21.11 24.36 37.75
C ALA A 27 -20.14 25.31 37.03
N GLN A 28 -20.56 26.57 36.93
CA GLN A 28 -19.67 27.71 37.04
C GLN A 28 -19.26 27.89 38.51
N ASP A 29 -17.97 27.89 38.78
CA ASP A 29 -17.43 28.62 39.91
C ASP A 29 -16.35 29.56 39.42
N GLN A 30 -16.55 30.85 39.57
CA GLN A 30 -15.64 31.91 39.20
C GLN A 30 -14.55 32.00 40.26
N SER A 31 -13.34 31.67 39.92
CA SER A 31 -12.17 32.17 40.63
C SER A 31 -11.29 32.95 39.65
N THR A 32 -11.21 34.24 39.86
CA THR A 32 -10.28 35.15 39.22
C THR A 32 -8.84 34.78 39.62
N ALA A 33 -8.03 34.31 38.68
CA ALA A 33 -6.61 34.18 38.83
C ALA A 33 -5.88 35.27 37.98
N PRO A 34 -4.77 35.83 38.46
CA PRO A 34 -4.13 36.99 37.84
C PRO A 34 -3.43 36.63 36.56
N ASP A 35 -3.44 37.61 35.62
CA ASP A 35 -2.69 37.62 34.37
C ASP A 35 -1.22 37.24 34.60
N SER A 36 -0.86 35.99 34.30
CA SER A 36 0.54 35.66 34.05
C SER A 36 0.74 35.81 32.55
N GLN A 37 1.50 36.82 32.14
CA GLN A 37 2.10 36.88 30.81
C GLN A 37 2.93 35.62 30.61
N ALA A 38 2.39 34.65 29.90
CA ALA A 38 3.13 33.48 29.43
C ALA A 38 4.26 33.98 28.53
N ALA A 39 5.47 33.68 28.96
CA ALA A 39 6.67 33.85 28.09
C ALA A 39 6.39 33.12 26.78
N PRO A 40 6.84 33.64 25.61
CA PRO A 40 6.60 32.98 24.33
C PRO A 40 7.19 31.57 24.41
N GLU A 41 6.33 30.56 24.34
CA GLU A 41 6.74 29.16 24.25
C GLU A 41 7.77 29.01 23.14
N LYS A 42 8.94 28.56 23.53
CA LYS A 42 10.00 28.18 22.59
C LYS A 42 9.43 27.01 21.77
N LYS A 43 9.09 27.24 20.51
CA LYS A 43 8.65 26.16 19.62
C LYS A 43 9.80 25.15 19.59
N ALA A 44 9.54 23.94 20.11
CA ALA A 44 10.51 22.86 20.12
C ALA A 44 11.07 22.68 18.69
N THR A 45 12.37 22.54 18.56
CA THR A 45 12.98 22.27 17.25
C THR A 45 12.60 20.86 16.82
N SER A 46 12.57 20.57 15.52
CA SER A 46 12.24 19.22 15.03
C SER A 46 13.25 18.15 15.50
N LEU A 47 14.44 18.57 15.94
CA LEU A 47 15.45 17.70 16.56
C LEU A 47 15.07 17.24 17.96
N GLU A 48 14.24 17.99 18.69
CA GLU A 48 13.78 17.64 20.04
C GLU A 48 12.63 16.62 20.07
N ASN A 49 12.09 16.25 18.90
CA ASN A 49 11.03 15.25 18.81
C ASN A 49 11.51 13.89 19.31
N VAL A 50 10.79 13.34 20.30
CA VAL A 50 11.03 11.97 20.80
C VAL A 50 10.65 10.95 19.76
N VAL A 51 11.53 9.96 19.54
CA VAL A 51 11.33 8.85 18.61
C VAL A 51 11.27 7.53 19.35
N VAL A 52 10.38 6.64 18.90
CA VAL A 52 10.14 5.34 19.52
C VAL A 52 10.35 4.16 18.56
N THR A 53 10.43 4.43 17.26
CA THR A 53 10.51 3.40 16.22
C THR A 53 11.94 2.91 16.01
N ALA A 54 12.09 1.59 15.86
CA ALA A 54 13.36 0.90 15.61
C ALA A 54 14.42 1.14 16.71
N ARG A 55 13.94 1.20 17.94
CA ARG A 55 14.80 1.24 19.14
C ARG A 55 14.14 0.50 20.30
N SER A 56 14.93 0.18 21.30
CA SER A 56 14.48 -0.43 22.53
C SER A 56 15.49 -0.09 23.61
N GLY A 57 15.09 0.73 24.56
CA GLY A 57 15.91 1.20 25.66
C GLY A 57 15.04 1.80 26.75
N VAL A 58 15.63 2.00 27.93
CA VAL A 58 14.98 2.61 29.10
C VAL A 58 14.79 4.11 28.90
N ASP A 59 15.83 4.78 28.39
CA ASP A 59 15.83 6.21 28.17
C ASP A 59 15.02 6.61 26.93
N THR A 60 14.37 7.74 26.97
CA THR A 60 13.81 8.38 25.77
C THR A 60 14.91 8.97 24.89
N ARG A 61 14.71 9.03 23.59
CA ARG A 61 15.63 9.62 22.62
C ARG A 61 14.92 10.59 21.69
N THR A 62 15.62 11.64 21.39
CA THR A 62 15.17 12.64 20.41
C THR A 62 15.69 12.29 19.02
N LYS A 63 15.11 12.91 17.99
CA LYS A 63 15.58 12.76 16.60
C LYS A 63 17.04 13.20 16.44
N ALA A 64 17.50 14.18 17.21
CA ALA A 64 18.90 14.60 17.23
C ALA A 64 19.85 13.46 17.56
N GLU A 65 19.48 12.67 18.51
CA GLU A 65 20.32 11.61 19.10
C GLU A 65 20.32 10.31 18.30
N THR A 66 19.47 10.15 17.26
CA THR A 66 19.44 8.92 16.46
C THR A 66 20.69 8.80 15.58
N SER A 67 21.15 7.58 15.36
CA SER A 67 22.26 7.25 14.45
C SER A 67 21.75 6.70 13.11
N TYR A 68 20.50 7.03 12.73
CA TYR A 68 19.83 6.59 11.51
C TYR A 68 18.85 7.64 11.01
N SER A 69 18.42 7.43 9.76
CA SER A 69 17.45 8.31 9.09
C SER A 69 16.04 8.01 9.54
N ILE A 70 15.35 8.99 10.11
CA ILE A 70 13.95 8.92 10.52
C ILE A 70 13.18 10.16 10.11
N THR A 71 11.99 9.96 9.53
CA THR A 71 11.02 11.02 9.24
C THR A 71 9.85 10.90 10.20
N THR A 72 9.45 12.00 10.82
CA THR A 72 8.24 12.09 11.65
C THR A 72 7.22 12.95 10.93
N ILE A 73 5.99 12.45 10.83
CA ILE A 73 4.83 13.15 10.28
C ILE A 73 3.86 13.32 11.44
N ASP A 74 3.79 14.53 11.99
CA ASP A 74 2.91 14.87 13.10
C ASP A 74 1.44 15.03 12.64
N GLU A 75 0.55 15.19 13.61
CA GLU A 75 -0.89 15.32 13.41
C GLU A 75 -1.28 16.49 12.50
N ASP A 76 -0.68 17.67 12.71
CA ASP A 76 -0.96 18.85 11.90
C ASP A 76 -0.55 18.63 10.44
N ARG A 77 0.61 18.03 10.22
CA ARG A 77 1.07 17.67 8.88
C ARG A 77 0.19 16.61 8.23
N LEU A 78 -0.23 15.58 8.99
CA LEU A 78 -1.18 14.57 8.51
C LEU A 78 -2.51 15.19 8.09
N ARG A 79 -3.06 16.10 8.90
CA ARG A 79 -4.31 16.79 8.59
C ARG A 79 -4.21 17.71 7.39
N MET A 80 -3.07 18.40 7.21
CA MET A 80 -2.85 19.26 6.05
C MET A 80 -2.59 18.46 4.77
N GLN A 81 -1.94 17.31 4.84
CA GLN A 81 -1.73 16.40 3.71
C GLN A 81 -3.00 15.60 3.36
N ALA A 82 -3.79 15.25 4.39
CA ALA A 82 -5.01 14.43 4.30
C ALA A 82 -4.88 13.22 3.35
N PRO A 83 -3.85 12.37 3.53
CA PRO A 83 -3.65 11.22 2.65
C PRO A 83 -4.84 10.27 2.72
N THR A 84 -5.28 9.76 1.58
CA THR A 84 -6.38 8.80 1.49
C THR A 84 -5.90 7.38 1.74
N SER A 85 -4.60 7.11 1.60
CA SER A 85 -4.01 5.80 1.81
C SER A 85 -2.69 5.89 2.59
N VAL A 86 -2.29 4.74 3.17
CA VAL A 86 -0.96 4.56 3.76
C VAL A 86 0.15 4.92 2.77
N THR A 87 0.02 4.44 1.53
CA THR A 87 1.00 4.67 0.47
C THR A 87 1.12 6.16 0.14
N GLU A 88 -0.01 6.87 0.10
CA GLU A 88 -0.02 8.30 -0.17
C GLU A 88 0.64 9.12 0.94
N ALA A 89 0.46 8.74 2.21
CA ALA A 89 1.14 9.38 3.33
C ALA A 89 2.67 9.34 3.19
N MET A 90 3.20 8.30 2.55
CA MET A 90 4.64 8.11 2.35
C MET A 90 5.26 8.98 1.25
N LYS A 91 4.50 9.72 0.45
CA LYS A 91 5.01 10.69 -0.52
C LYS A 91 5.85 11.81 0.13
N SER A 92 5.67 12.05 1.42
CA SER A 92 6.46 13.02 2.18
C SER A 92 7.76 12.48 2.73
N VAL A 93 8.09 11.22 2.50
CA VAL A 93 9.28 10.52 3.01
C VAL A 93 10.31 10.38 1.90
N PRO A 94 11.49 10.98 1.98
CA PRO A 94 12.55 10.78 0.98
C PRO A 94 13.04 9.34 0.99
N GLY A 95 13.58 8.86 -0.14
CA GLY A 95 14.03 7.47 -0.29
C GLY A 95 12.92 6.47 -0.56
N PHE A 96 11.63 6.86 -0.41
CA PHE A 96 10.50 6.02 -0.72
C PHE A 96 9.88 6.45 -2.05
N TRP A 97 9.83 5.53 -3.00
CA TRP A 97 9.01 5.64 -4.19
C TRP A 97 7.68 4.92 -3.94
N VAL A 98 6.56 5.61 -4.15
CA VAL A 98 5.22 5.11 -3.85
C VAL A 98 4.33 5.07 -5.09
N GLU A 99 3.56 4.01 -5.25
CA GLU A 99 2.60 3.81 -6.32
C GLU A 99 1.20 3.69 -5.73
N ALA A 100 0.51 4.84 -5.59
CA ALA A 100 -0.76 4.98 -4.90
C ALA A 100 -1.97 5.01 -5.85
N SER A 101 -1.89 4.37 -7.03
CA SER A 101 -2.95 4.46 -8.06
C SER A 101 -3.85 3.23 -8.16
N GLY A 102 -3.63 2.21 -7.33
CA GLY A 102 -4.42 0.98 -7.32
C GLY A 102 -5.69 1.03 -6.48
N GLY A 103 -6.03 2.19 -5.91
CA GLY A 103 -7.06 2.37 -4.89
C GLY A 103 -6.44 2.67 -3.54
N GLU A 104 -7.27 2.84 -2.50
CA GLU A 104 -6.78 3.21 -1.16
C GLU A 104 -5.98 2.09 -0.47
N ALA A 105 -6.14 0.85 -0.88
CA ALA A 105 -5.50 -0.31 -0.25
C ALA A 105 -4.92 -1.28 -1.28
N SER A 106 -4.07 -0.81 -2.15
CA SER A 106 -3.35 -1.65 -3.13
C SER A 106 -2.14 -0.89 -3.69
N GLY A 107 -1.41 -0.25 -2.79
CA GLY A 107 -0.21 0.49 -3.12
C GLY A 107 1.07 -0.34 -3.07
N ASN A 108 2.12 0.19 -3.66
CA ASN A 108 3.47 -0.34 -3.56
C ASN A 108 4.41 0.71 -2.98
N ILE A 109 5.36 0.27 -2.14
CA ILE A 109 6.44 1.10 -1.62
C ILE A 109 7.78 0.46 -1.97
N ARG A 110 8.61 1.19 -2.71
CA ARG A 110 9.99 0.81 -3.01
C ARG A 110 10.94 1.72 -2.26
N ALA A 111 11.56 1.18 -1.22
CA ALA A 111 12.47 1.93 -0.39
C ALA A 111 13.89 1.84 -0.93
N ARG A 112 14.59 2.99 -1.08
CA ARG A 112 16.01 3.10 -1.46
C ARG A 112 16.40 2.24 -2.66
N GLY A 113 15.53 2.19 -3.68
CA GLY A 113 15.78 1.47 -4.93
C GLY A 113 15.59 -0.04 -4.87
N ILE A 114 14.94 -0.60 -3.85
CA ILE A 114 14.62 -2.03 -3.81
C ILE A 114 13.39 -2.30 -4.69
N PRO A 115 13.49 -3.11 -5.76
CA PRO A 115 12.45 -3.25 -6.77
C PRO A 115 11.44 -4.36 -6.46
N VAL A 116 11.02 -4.48 -5.20
CA VAL A 116 10.00 -5.46 -4.79
C VAL A 116 8.63 -4.82 -4.73
N ASP A 117 7.61 -5.58 -5.09
CA ASP A 117 6.22 -5.12 -5.06
C ASP A 117 5.62 -5.18 -3.66
N GLY A 118 4.52 -4.47 -3.47
CA GLY A 118 3.82 -4.36 -2.21
C GLY A 118 4.70 -3.72 -1.13
N TYR A 119 4.75 -4.36 0.01
CA TYR A 119 5.52 -3.96 1.18
C TYR A 119 6.69 -4.92 1.45
N GLY A 120 7.18 -5.62 0.44
CA GLY A 120 8.18 -6.68 0.59
C GLY A 120 9.55 -6.23 1.13
N SER A 121 9.82 -4.94 1.20
CA SER A 121 11.08 -4.40 1.72
C SER A 121 10.94 -3.60 3.03
N VAL A 122 9.71 -3.21 3.39
CA VAL A 122 9.41 -2.42 4.58
C VAL A 122 8.31 -3.08 5.40
N ASN A 123 8.37 -2.96 6.72
CA ASN A 123 7.29 -3.42 7.59
C ASN A 123 6.38 -2.27 7.99
N LEU A 124 5.08 -2.53 8.03
CA LEU A 124 4.06 -1.63 8.51
C LEU A 124 3.72 -1.98 9.95
N LEU A 125 3.87 -1.02 10.85
CA LEU A 125 3.68 -1.20 12.28
C LEU A 125 2.52 -0.32 12.76
N GLU A 126 1.84 -0.78 13.77
CA GLU A 126 0.91 0.00 14.57
C GLU A 126 1.32 -0.10 16.03
N ASP A 127 1.73 1.04 16.60
CA ASP A 127 2.25 1.14 17.96
C ASP A 127 3.43 0.20 18.24
N GLY A 128 4.36 0.11 17.26
CA GLY A 128 5.59 -0.69 17.37
C GLY A 128 5.43 -2.19 17.12
N ILE A 129 4.20 -2.70 16.86
CA ILE A 129 3.95 -4.11 16.52
C ILE A 129 3.57 -4.20 15.05
N PRO A 130 4.06 -5.19 14.27
CA PRO A 130 3.63 -5.39 12.89
C PRO A 130 2.12 -5.48 12.74
N VAL A 131 1.56 -4.75 11.75
CA VAL A 131 0.15 -4.90 11.36
C VAL A 131 -0.10 -6.34 10.96
N GLN A 132 0.83 -6.93 10.21
CA GLN A 132 0.95 -8.37 9.96
C GLN A 132 2.43 -8.75 9.88
N HIS A 133 2.79 -9.96 10.28
CA HIS A 133 4.18 -10.43 10.32
C HIS A 133 4.85 -10.39 8.94
N ASP A 134 4.19 -10.91 7.92
CA ASP A 134 4.65 -10.81 6.54
C ASP A 134 3.92 -9.66 5.83
N PRO A 135 4.59 -8.51 5.62
CA PRO A 135 3.94 -7.32 5.06
C PRO A 135 3.55 -7.46 3.59
N ALA A 136 3.97 -8.55 2.93
CA ALA A 136 3.67 -8.84 1.52
C ALA A 136 3.23 -10.30 1.35
N LEU A 137 2.17 -10.70 2.02
CA LEU A 137 1.65 -12.07 2.05
C LEU A 137 0.81 -12.37 0.79
N GLY A 138 1.46 -12.40 -0.37
CA GLY A 138 0.80 -12.70 -1.63
C GLY A 138 -0.21 -11.64 -2.06
N TYR A 139 -1.50 -11.92 -1.87
CA TYR A 139 -2.60 -11.02 -2.22
C TYR A 139 -3.10 -10.16 -1.06
N LEU A 140 -2.51 -10.28 0.13
CA LEU A 140 -2.76 -9.43 1.29
C LEU A 140 -1.47 -8.68 1.66
N ASN A 141 -1.37 -7.44 1.23
CA ASN A 141 -0.33 -6.53 1.69
C ASN A 141 -0.75 -5.87 3.01
N ALA A 142 0.23 -5.38 3.79
CA ALA A 142 -0.04 -4.77 5.08
C ALA A 142 -0.96 -3.53 5.03
N ASP A 143 -0.93 -2.75 3.94
CA ASP A 143 -1.84 -1.61 3.73
C ASP A 143 -3.30 -2.03 3.53
N GLN A 144 -3.55 -3.25 3.12
CA GLN A 144 -4.90 -3.78 2.99
C GLN A 144 -5.51 -4.11 4.35
N ALA A 145 -4.68 -4.50 5.32
CA ALA A 145 -5.08 -4.82 6.69
C ALA A 145 -5.11 -3.61 7.64
N PHE A 146 -4.89 -2.40 7.12
CA PHE A 146 -4.82 -1.17 7.90
C PHE A 146 -5.48 0.00 7.17
N ARG A 147 -6.18 0.86 7.93
CA ARG A 147 -6.72 2.14 7.44
C ARG A 147 -6.26 3.28 8.33
N LEU A 148 -5.93 4.40 7.68
CA LEU A 148 -5.57 5.64 8.38
C LEU A 148 -6.84 6.41 8.74
N ASP A 149 -6.97 6.79 10.03
CA ASP A 149 -8.06 7.58 10.56
C ASP A 149 -7.59 8.51 11.69
N GLU A 150 -8.50 9.24 12.32
CA GLU A 150 -8.21 10.19 13.42
C GLU A 150 -7.79 9.51 14.74
N THR A 151 -7.74 8.18 14.82
CA THR A 151 -7.15 7.46 15.96
C THR A 151 -5.62 7.42 15.93
N ILE A 152 -5.01 7.84 14.82
CA ILE A 152 -3.57 7.94 14.65
C ILE A 152 -3.10 9.37 14.93
N GLU A 153 -2.13 9.51 15.83
CA GLU A 153 -1.56 10.81 16.22
C GLU A 153 -0.40 11.22 15.31
N ARG A 154 0.51 10.29 15.01
CA ARG A 154 1.67 10.56 14.17
C ARG A 154 2.19 9.32 13.48
N ILE A 155 3.02 9.52 12.48
CA ILE A 155 3.73 8.43 11.78
C ILE A 155 5.24 8.65 11.95
N GLU A 156 5.97 7.60 12.31
CA GLU A 156 7.42 7.55 12.30
C GLU A 156 7.89 6.58 11.22
N VAL A 157 8.80 7.04 10.36
CA VAL A 157 9.31 6.23 9.24
C VAL A 157 10.82 6.13 9.33
N VAL A 158 11.31 4.94 9.64
CA VAL A 158 12.74 4.61 9.66
C VAL A 158 13.13 4.03 8.30
N ARG A 159 14.17 4.61 7.68
CA ARG A 159 14.68 4.20 6.37
C ARG A 159 15.91 3.33 6.54
N GLY A 160 15.73 2.02 6.51
CA GLY A 160 16.80 1.06 6.82
C GLY A 160 17.15 1.07 8.30
N GLY A 161 18.38 1.46 8.63
CA GLY A 161 18.84 1.60 10.01
C GLY A 161 18.73 0.32 10.84
N PRO A 162 18.36 0.43 12.13
CA PRO A 162 18.21 -0.71 13.03
C PRO A 162 16.87 -1.46 12.88
N SER A 163 15.98 -1.05 11.96
CA SER A 163 14.64 -1.65 11.84
C SER A 163 14.66 -3.16 11.73
N SER A 164 15.66 -3.74 11.04
CA SER A 164 15.79 -5.17 10.86
C SER A 164 16.28 -5.95 12.09
N VAL A 165 16.73 -5.27 13.13
CA VAL A 165 17.02 -5.90 14.44
C VAL A 165 15.73 -6.05 15.24
N PHE A 166 14.87 -5.05 15.22
CA PHE A 166 13.64 -5.05 16.00
C PHE A 166 12.46 -5.71 15.29
N TYR A 167 12.42 -5.68 13.93
CA TYR A 167 11.28 -6.16 13.16
C TYR A 167 11.70 -7.16 12.10
N SER A 168 10.94 -8.23 11.96
CA SER A 168 11.08 -9.18 10.85
C SER A 168 10.64 -8.52 9.53
N ASN A 169 11.16 -9.02 8.41
CA ASN A 169 10.76 -8.57 7.07
C ASN A 169 10.88 -7.06 6.81
N ALA A 170 11.78 -6.37 7.53
CA ALA A 170 12.00 -4.92 7.43
C ALA A 170 13.41 -4.53 6.94
N PRO A 171 13.95 -5.15 5.85
CA PRO A 171 15.34 -4.92 5.46
C PRO A 171 15.61 -3.47 5.04
N ALA A 172 14.62 -2.77 4.51
CA ALA A 172 14.76 -1.40 4.01
C ALA A 172 14.10 -0.35 4.92
N GLY A 173 13.43 -0.77 6.01
CA GLY A 173 12.84 0.17 6.95
C GLY A 173 11.54 -0.27 7.58
N ALA A 174 10.99 0.61 8.41
CA ALA A 174 9.73 0.41 9.11
C ALA A 174 8.90 1.70 9.10
N ILE A 175 7.60 1.55 8.91
CA ILE A 175 6.60 2.62 8.97
C ILE A 175 5.73 2.34 10.20
N ASN A 176 5.78 3.20 11.21
CA ASN A 176 5.06 3.01 12.47
C ASN A 176 3.98 4.07 12.63
N PHE A 177 2.74 3.63 12.67
CA PHE A 177 1.56 4.43 13.00
C PHE A 177 1.38 4.43 14.51
N ILE A 178 1.57 5.60 15.12
CA ILE A 178 1.47 5.77 16.56
C ILE A 178 0.07 6.26 16.89
N PRO A 179 -0.70 5.46 17.66
CA PRO A 179 -2.06 5.81 18.03
C PRO A 179 -2.10 6.97 19.02
N ARG A 180 -3.21 7.67 19.00
CA ARG A 180 -3.54 8.68 19.99
C ARG A 180 -3.67 8.06 21.39
N LYS A 181 -2.99 8.65 22.36
CA LYS A 181 -3.13 8.27 23.76
C LYS A 181 -4.28 9.03 24.39
N VAL A 182 -4.91 8.42 25.39
CA VAL A 182 -5.94 9.08 26.21
C VAL A 182 -5.26 9.97 27.24
N GLY A 183 -5.60 11.24 27.24
CA GLY A 183 -5.10 12.25 28.21
C GLY A 183 -5.68 12.10 29.62
N ASP A 184 -5.30 13.04 30.50
CA ASP A 184 -5.79 13.10 31.88
C ASP A 184 -7.11 13.88 32.03
N ALA A 185 -7.60 14.49 30.94
CA ALA A 185 -8.89 15.14 30.82
C ALA A 185 -9.69 14.52 29.67
N PRO A 186 -11.03 14.57 29.72
CA PRO A 186 -11.87 14.19 28.61
C PRO A 186 -11.55 15.06 27.38
N GLU A 187 -11.35 14.42 26.23
CA GLU A 187 -11.14 15.10 24.95
C GLU A 187 -11.80 14.31 23.83
N GLY A 188 -12.24 15.02 22.80
CA GLY A 188 -12.83 14.36 21.65
C GLY A 188 -12.76 15.19 20.39
N LEU A 189 -12.97 14.51 19.28
CA LEU A 189 -13.15 15.15 17.98
C LEU A 189 -14.14 14.37 17.12
N ILE A 190 -14.82 15.10 16.26
CA ILE A 190 -15.64 14.58 15.17
C ILE A 190 -15.25 15.34 13.92
N LYS A 191 -15.02 14.62 12.83
CA LYS A 191 -14.69 15.19 11.53
C LYS A 191 -15.59 14.59 10.47
N TYR A 192 -16.19 15.45 9.65
CA TYR A 192 -17.00 15.02 8.51
C TYR A 192 -16.40 15.55 7.22
N THR A 193 -16.18 14.64 6.27
CA THR A 193 -15.53 14.94 4.97
C THR A 193 -16.46 14.58 3.83
N VAL A 194 -16.60 15.48 2.87
CA VAL A 194 -17.32 15.25 1.60
C VAL A 194 -16.38 15.47 0.43
N GLY A 195 -16.60 14.74 -0.67
CA GLY A 195 -15.80 14.87 -1.88
C GLY A 195 -16.64 14.93 -3.16
N ASN A 196 -16.04 15.44 -4.25
CA ASN A 196 -16.70 15.57 -5.56
C ASN A 196 -16.90 14.23 -6.28
N TYR A 197 -16.41 13.14 -5.72
CA TYR A 197 -16.58 11.76 -6.20
C TYR A 197 -17.57 10.95 -5.32
N GLY A 198 -18.53 11.64 -4.71
CA GLY A 198 -19.54 11.00 -3.87
C GLY A 198 -19.07 10.68 -2.45
N LEU A 199 -17.85 11.05 -2.08
CA LEU A 199 -17.31 10.76 -0.74
C LEU A 199 -18.17 11.39 0.35
N ASN A 200 -18.53 10.54 1.31
CA ASN A 200 -19.10 10.87 2.60
C ASN A 200 -18.33 10.06 3.64
N ARG A 201 -17.58 10.73 4.52
CA ARG A 201 -16.76 10.10 5.55
C ARG A 201 -16.94 10.82 6.89
N ALA A 202 -17.20 10.05 7.93
CA ALA A 202 -17.22 10.52 9.31
C ALA A 202 -16.10 9.84 10.08
N ASP A 203 -15.24 10.63 10.71
CA ASP A 203 -14.19 10.18 11.64
C ASP A 203 -14.52 10.70 13.03
N PHE A 204 -14.16 9.95 14.06
CA PHE A 204 -14.32 10.38 15.44
C PHE A 204 -13.25 9.78 16.35
N TRP A 205 -12.98 10.48 17.44
CA TRP A 205 -12.20 10.02 18.58
C TRP A 205 -12.75 10.63 19.86
N TYR A 206 -12.81 9.83 20.92
CA TYR A 206 -13.12 10.29 22.27
C TYR A 206 -12.25 9.54 23.26
N GLY A 207 -11.57 10.26 24.15
CA GLY A 207 -10.75 9.74 25.24
C GLY A 207 -11.16 10.36 26.57
N THR A 208 -11.20 9.55 27.63
CA THR A 208 -11.55 10.03 28.97
C THR A 208 -10.92 9.20 30.07
N PRO A 209 -10.41 9.82 31.15
CA PRO A 209 -10.12 9.10 32.39
C PRO A 209 -11.39 8.57 33.00
N VAL A 210 -11.37 7.31 33.49
CA VAL A 210 -12.50 6.65 34.13
C VAL A 210 -12.25 6.37 35.62
N GLY A 211 -11.16 6.95 36.17
CA GLY A 211 -10.82 6.92 37.61
C GLY A 211 -9.81 5.83 37.96
N GLN A 212 -9.12 5.99 39.08
CA GLN A 212 -8.10 5.07 39.60
C GLN A 212 -6.99 4.71 38.60
N GLY A 213 -6.55 5.67 37.77
CA GLY A 213 -5.53 5.47 36.75
C GLY A 213 -6.02 4.79 35.46
N TRP A 214 -7.31 4.39 35.40
CA TRP A 214 -7.91 3.86 34.18
C TRP A 214 -8.29 4.96 33.22
N LYS A 215 -8.04 4.73 31.92
CA LYS A 215 -8.38 5.62 30.81
C LYS A 215 -9.06 4.80 29.70
N LEU A 216 -10.10 5.35 29.09
CA LEU A 216 -10.84 4.73 28.00
C LEU A 216 -10.82 5.63 26.77
N GLY A 217 -10.46 5.07 25.64
CA GLY A 217 -10.53 5.73 24.33
C GLY A 217 -11.37 4.93 23.35
N VAL A 218 -12.16 5.62 22.51
CA VAL A 218 -12.93 5.02 21.42
C VAL A 218 -12.82 5.91 20.20
N GLY A 219 -12.61 5.33 19.02
CA GLY A 219 -12.53 6.09 17.79
C GLY A 219 -12.66 5.21 16.55
N GLY A 220 -12.67 5.84 15.39
CA GLY A 220 -12.78 5.15 14.12
C GLY A 220 -13.35 6.03 13.02
N PHE A 221 -13.76 5.39 11.94
CA PHE A 221 -14.42 6.06 10.82
C PHE A 221 -15.45 5.16 10.15
N TRP A 222 -16.34 5.80 9.40
CA TRP A 222 -17.22 5.18 8.42
C TRP A 222 -17.23 6.01 7.14
N ARG A 223 -17.31 5.35 5.96
CA ARG A 223 -17.34 6.03 4.67
C ARG A 223 -18.13 5.29 3.61
N VAL A 224 -18.48 6.05 2.56
CA VAL A 224 -18.95 5.55 1.27
C VAL A 224 -18.58 6.55 0.18
N ASP A 225 -18.21 6.07 -1.00
CA ASP A 225 -18.00 6.90 -2.19
C ASP A 225 -18.16 6.12 -3.51
N ASP A 226 -18.24 6.87 -4.62
CA ASP A 226 -18.37 6.35 -5.99
C ASP A 226 -16.98 6.09 -6.63
N GLY A 227 -15.88 6.46 -5.94
CA GLY A 227 -14.52 6.45 -6.44
C GLY A 227 -14.18 7.59 -7.39
N ILE A 228 -12.91 7.99 -7.39
CA ILE A 228 -12.39 8.97 -8.37
C ILE A 228 -12.50 8.38 -9.78
N ARG A 229 -12.23 7.07 -9.95
CA ARG A 229 -12.56 6.28 -11.13
C ARG A 229 -13.90 5.62 -10.90
N ARG A 230 -14.93 6.19 -11.54
CA ARG A 230 -16.31 5.77 -11.31
C ARG A 230 -16.58 4.38 -11.87
N THR A 231 -16.83 3.44 -10.98
CA THR A 231 -17.14 2.04 -11.31
C THR A 231 -18.61 1.83 -11.69
N GLY A 232 -19.51 2.73 -11.27
CA GLY A 232 -20.96 2.59 -11.44
C GLY A 232 -21.66 1.91 -10.26
N PHE A 233 -20.88 1.51 -9.24
CA PHE A 233 -21.30 0.99 -7.94
C PHE A 233 -20.49 1.68 -6.83
N ASP A 234 -20.83 1.45 -5.55
CA ASP A 234 -20.06 1.96 -4.41
C ASP A 234 -18.61 1.45 -4.50
N ALA A 235 -17.66 2.34 -4.80
CA ALA A 235 -16.26 1.98 -4.95
C ALA A 235 -15.61 1.68 -3.62
N ASP A 236 -15.79 2.58 -2.64
CA ASP A 236 -15.27 2.39 -1.30
C ASP A 236 -16.44 2.46 -0.30
N LYS A 237 -16.49 1.47 0.61
CA LYS A 237 -17.60 1.39 1.59
C LYS A 237 -17.19 0.57 2.80
N GLY A 238 -17.41 1.14 3.96
CA GLY A 238 -17.14 0.45 5.22
C GLY A 238 -16.56 1.37 6.28
N GLY A 239 -15.80 0.81 7.20
CA GLY A 239 -15.24 1.57 8.29
C GLY A 239 -14.42 0.74 9.27
N GLN A 240 -13.97 1.44 10.32
CA GLN A 240 -13.16 0.89 11.38
C GLN A 240 -13.63 1.42 12.71
N LEU A 241 -13.67 0.55 13.71
CA LEU A 241 -13.92 0.91 15.11
C LEU A 241 -12.74 0.44 15.94
N ARG A 242 -12.28 1.29 16.86
CA ARG A 242 -11.21 1.02 17.81
C ARG A 242 -11.66 1.40 19.21
N ALA A 243 -11.34 0.56 20.20
CA ALA A 243 -11.48 0.86 21.60
C ALA A 243 -10.19 0.50 22.35
N VAL A 244 -9.69 1.40 23.17
CA VAL A 244 -8.50 1.18 24.01
C VAL A 244 -8.83 1.43 25.47
N LEU A 245 -8.46 0.49 26.32
CA LEU A 245 -8.48 0.62 27.77
C LEU A 245 -7.04 0.60 28.26
N SER A 246 -6.63 1.61 29.00
CA SER A 246 -5.29 1.69 29.57
C SER A 246 -5.34 2.00 31.05
N LYS A 247 -4.27 1.64 31.74
CA LYS A 247 -4.08 1.93 33.16
C LYS A 247 -2.62 2.25 33.43
N GLU A 248 -2.38 3.35 34.09
CA GLU A 248 -1.11 3.70 34.70
C GLU A 248 -1.16 3.34 36.19
N PHE A 249 -0.10 2.72 36.71
CA PHE A 249 0.04 2.31 38.11
C PHE A 249 1.49 2.45 38.57
N GLU A 250 1.74 2.40 39.86
CA GLU A 250 3.09 2.45 40.40
C GLU A 250 3.92 1.27 39.85
N GLY A 251 5.02 1.59 39.16
CA GLY A 251 5.91 0.60 38.54
C GLY A 251 5.47 0.13 37.15
N GLY A 252 4.51 0.77 36.48
CA GLY A 252 4.23 0.39 35.11
C GLY A 252 2.94 0.90 34.49
N ASP A 253 2.68 0.40 33.28
CA ASP A 253 1.43 0.64 32.56
C ASP A 253 0.94 -0.62 31.83
N PHE A 254 -0.34 -0.64 31.59
CA PHE A 254 -1.04 -1.64 30.80
C PHE A 254 -1.94 -1.00 29.80
N SER A 255 -2.04 -1.57 28.60
CA SER A 255 -3.09 -1.21 27.64
C SER A 255 -3.66 -2.44 26.94
N PHE A 256 -4.97 -2.39 26.70
CA PHE A 256 -5.69 -3.37 25.89
C PHE A 256 -6.47 -2.65 24.80
N ASP A 257 -6.20 -3.00 23.55
CA ASP A 257 -6.77 -2.38 22.36
C ASP A 257 -7.52 -3.43 21.54
N VAL A 258 -8.74 -3.09 21.14
CA VAL A 258 -9.57 -3.89 20.24
C VAL A 258 -9.87 -3.04 19.02
N LYS A 259 -9.59 -3.57 17.85
CA LYS A 259 -9.87 -2.92 16.57
C LYS A 259 -10.63 -3.85 15.64
N HIS A 260 -11.71 -3.35 15.07
CA HIS A 260 -12.50 -4.05 14.06
C HIS A 260 -12.55 -3.20 12.78
N LEU A 261 -12.10 -3.77 11.68
CA LEU A 261 -12.16 -3.21 10.34
C LEU A 261 -13.12 -4.07 9.51
N ASP A 262 -14.10 -3.45 8.85
CA ASP A 262 -14.93 -4.03 7.81
C ASP A 262 -15.07 -2.97 6.71
N ASP A 263 -14.17 -3.02 5.73
CA ASP A 263 -14.05 -1.97 4.72
C ASP A 263 -13.61 -2.55 3.38
N LYS A 264 -14.35 -2.21 2.34
CA LYS A 264 -14.02 -2.55 0.96
C LYS A 264 -13.60 -1.32 0.18
N VAL A 265 -12.62 -1.52 -0.71
CA VAL A 265 -12.09 -0.48 -1.60
C VAL A 265 -11.96 -1.02 -3.00
N ALA A 266 -12.31 -0.19 -3.99
CA ALA A 266 -12.19 -0.59 -5.39
C ALA A 266 -10.74 -0.91 -5.75
N LEU A 267 -10.55 -2.00 -6.49
CA LEU A 267 -9.26 -2.37 -7.05
C LEU A 267 -9.13 -1.78 -8.45
N TYR A 268 -8.43 -0.64 -8.56
CA TYR A 268 -8.17 0.00 -9.85
C TYR A 268 -7.01 -0.66 -10.57
N LEU A 269 -7.33 -1.37 -11.61
CA LEU A 269 -6.37 -2.04 -12.50
C LEU A 269 -5.95 -1.13 -13.66
N GLY A 270 -4.97 -1.58 -14.45
CA GLY A 270 -4.51 -0.85 -15.62
C GLY A 270 -5.57 -0.74 -16.69
N ILE A 271 -5.47 0.31 -17.49
CA ILE A 271 -6.31 0.54 -18.66
C ILE A 271 -5.46 0.59 -19.93
N PRO A 272 -6.05 0.35 -21.14
CA PRO A 272 -5.33 0.49 -22.39
C PRO A 272 -4.86 1.92 -22.64
N MET A 273 -3.56 2.06 -22.85
CA MET A 273 -2.86 3.30 -23.19
C MET A 273 -2.16 3.16 -24.51
N ARG A 274 -1.83 4.27 -25.16
CA ARG A 274 -1.05 4.29 -26.38
C ARG A 274 -0.06 5.44 -26.41
N THR A 275 1.05 5.26 -27.11
CA THR A 275 1.97 6.33 -27.46
C THR A 275 1.63 6.85 -28.86
N ASN A 276 1.71 8.17 -29.06
CA ASN A 276 1.65 8.76 -30.38
C ASN A 276 3.07 8.80 -31.02
N SER A 277 3.15 9.29 -32.27
CA SER A 277 4.41 9.44 -33.00
C SER A 277 5.45 10.32 -32.30
N ASN A 278 5.01 11.20 -31.40
CA ASN A 278 5.89 12.10 -30.64
C ASN A 278 6.32 11.50 -29.29
N GLY A 279 5.89 10.27 -28.97
CA GLY A 279 6.16 9.62 -27.68
C GLY A 279 5.23 10.08 -26.54
N ASP A 280 4.19 10.90 -26.80
CA ASP A 280 3.21 11.27 -25.78
C ASP A 280 2.30 10.09 -25.48
N ILE A 281 2.01 9.90 -24.20
CA ILE A 281 1.13 8.83 -23.74
C ILE A 281 -0.27 9.36 -23.54
N ARG A 282 -1.25 8.61 -24.05
CA ARG A 282 -2.69 8.91 -23.92
C ARG A 282 -3.47 7.61 -23.70
N ALA A 283 -4.64 7.72 -23.09
CA ALA A 283 -5.57 6.61 -23.09
C ALA A 283 -6.04 6.31 -24.53
N VAL A 284 -6.32 5.06 -24.80
CA VAL A 284 -6.98 4.63 -26.05
C VAL A 284 -8.34 5.31 -26.13
N PRO A 285 -8.83 5.72 -27.32
CA PRO A 285 -10.20 6.23 -27.47
C PRO A 285 -11.21 5.30 -26.78
N GLY A 286 -12.22 5.87 -26.13
CA GLY A 286 -13.14 5.12 -25.25
C GLY A 286 -12.72 5.10 -23.79
N PHE A 287 -11.46 5.39 -23.46
CA PHE A 287 -10.98 5.53 -22.09
C PHE A 287 -10.62 6.96 -21.71
N ASN A 288 -10.88 7.29 -20.45
CA ASN A 288 -10.34 8.48 -19.80
C ASN A 288 -9.18 8.08 -18.91
N GLY A 289 -7.96 8.58 -19.17
CA GLY A 289 -6.76 8.18 -18.44
C GLY A 289 -6.82 8.41 -16.94
N ASN A 290 -7.41 9.52 -16.50
CA ASN A 290 -7.46 9.89 -15.07
C ASN A 290 -8.69 9.32 -14.34
N TYR A 291 -9.82 9.10 -15.04
CA TYR A 291 -11.10 8.76 -14.44
C TYR A 291 -11.70 7.44 -14.92
N GLY A 292 -11.09 6.80 -15.93
CA GLY A 292 -11.60 5.58 -16.53
C GLY A 292 -11.21 4.32 -15.78
N THR A 293 -12.08 3.32 -15.85
CA THR A 293 -11.85 1.96 -15.35
C THR A 293 -12.60 0.96 -16.21
N LEU A 294 -12.16 -0.30 -16.26
CA LEU A 294 -12.89 -1.39 -16.88
C LEU A 294 -14.12 -1.80 -16.07
N ALA A 295 -14.03 -1.70 -14.75
CA ALA A 295 -15.14 -2.01 -13.87
C ALA A 295 -16.36 -1.14 -14.23
N GLY A 296 -17.53 -1.76 -14.31
CA GLY A 296 -18.78 -1.12 -14.68
C GLY A 296 -19.98 -1.94 -14.25
N PRO A 297 -21.22 -1.44 -14.44
CA PRO A 297 -22.43 -2.13 -14.03
C PRO A 297 -22.59 -3.54 -14.63
N GLU A 298 -22.19 -3.74 -15.90
CA GLU A 298 -22.29 -5.07 -16.54
C GLU A 298 -21.21 -6.06 -16.05
N THR A 299 -20.13 -5.55 -15.41
CA THR A 299 -19.06 -6.38 -14.84
C THR A 299 -19.11 -6.44 -13.32
N GLU A 300 -20.14 -5.90 -12.69
CA GLU A 300 -20.31 -5.90 -11.23
C GLU A 300 -20.55 -7.31 -10.71
N HIS A 301 -21.56 -8.00 -11.26
CA HIS A 301 -21.92 -9.35 -10.88
C HIS A 301 -21.88 -10.29 -12.08
N LEU A 302 -21.12 -11.36 -11.95
CA LEU A 302 -21.02 -12.42 -12.95
C LEU A 302 -21.24 -13.79 -12.28
N VAL A 303 -22.03 -14.65 -12.92
CA VAL A 303 -22.20 -16.04 -12.49
C VAL A 303 -21.29 -16.91 -13.33
N LEU A 304 -20.13 -17.26 -12.79
CA LEU A 304 -19.14 -18.13 -13.40
C LEU A 304 -19.47 -19.60 -13.08
N ARG A 305 -18.81 -20.57 -13.72
CA ARG A 305 -19.00 -22.00 -13.44
C ARG A 305 -17.72 -22.64 -12.95
N GLU A 306 -17.80 -23.35 -11.85
CA GLU A 306 -16.71 -24.20 -11.35
C GLU A 306 -16.56 -25.50 -12.15
N GLY A 307 -15.51 -26.28 -11.87
CA GLY A 307 -15.21 -27.51 -12.61
C GLY A 307 -16.22 -28.65 -12.42
N ASP A 308 -17.07 -28.59 -11.41
CA ASP A 308 -18.20 -29.52 -11.22
C ASP A 308 -19.51 -29.00 -11.81
N GLY A 309 -19.50 -27.83 -12.44
CA GLY A 309 -20.65 -27.17 -13.03
C GLY A 309 -21.44 -26.28 -12.06
N SER A 310 -21.06 -26.22 -10.78
CA SER A 310 -21.69 -25.32 -9.80
C SER A 310 -21.44 -23.85 -10.12
N PRO A 311 -22.36 -22.96 -9.76
CA PRO A 311 -22.14 -21.52 -9.94
C PRO A 311 -21.10 -20.98 -8.96
N TYR A 312 -20.28 -20.06 -9.45
CA TYR A 312 -19.39 -19.21 -8.66
C TYR A 312 -19.84 -17.76 -8.84
N ASP A 313 -20.32 -17.16 -7.75
CA ASP A 313 -20.74 -15.76 -7.75
C ASP A 313 -19.51 -14.84 -7.66
N PHE A 314 -19.22 -14.14 -8.76
CA PHE A 314 -18.17 -13.13 -8.80
C PHE A 314 -18.78 -11.74 -8.62
N ASP A 315 -18.45 -11.09 -7.52
CA ASP A 315 -18.85 -9.71 -7.22
C ASP A 315 -17.62 -8.78 -7.30
N ASN A 316 -17.55 -8.01 -8.37
CA ASN A 316 -16.45 -7.05 -8.60
C ASN A 316 -16.53 -5.84 -7.66
N SER A 317 -17.70 -5.55 -7.08
CA SER A 317 -17.91 -4.47 -6.13
C SER A 317 -17.22 -4.73 -4.78
N GLU A 318 -16.88 -5.99 -4.50
CA GLU A 318 -16.05 -6.35 -3.34
C GLU A 318 -14.63 -5.75 -3.43
N GLY A 319 -14.08 -5.57 -4.63
CA GLY A 319 -12.75 -4.97 -4.80
C GLY A 319 -11.71 -5.63 -3.92
N THR A 320 -11.11 -4.87 -3.00
CA THR A 320 -10.30 -5.38 -1.87
C THR A 320 -11.09 -5.17 -0.58
N HIS A 321 -11.80 -6.19 -0.15
CA HIS A 321 -12.62 -6.20 1.06
C HIS A 321 -11.88 -6.92 2.19
N VAL A 322 -11.66 -6.24 3.30
CA VAL A 322 -10.99 -6.80 4.47
C VAL A 322 -11.89 -6.68 5.69
N LYS A 323 -12.20 -7.84 6.29
CA LYS A 323 -12.80 -7.96 7.60
C LYS A 323 -11.74 -8.43 8.58
N ARG A 324 -11.37 -7.58 9.53
CA ARG A 324 -10.30 -7.89 10.49
C ARG A 324 -10.69 -7.52 11.89
N THR A 325 -10.57 -8.46 12.80
CA THR A 325 -10.65 -8.19 14.24
C THR A 325 -9.27 -8.40 14.86
N GLN A 326 -8.80 -7.40 15.60
CA GLN A 326 -7.47 -7.39 16.21
C GLN A 326 -7.60 -7.08 17.68
N TYR A 327 -6.87 -7.83 18.49
CA TYR A 327 -6.70 -7.63 19.94
C TYR A 327 -5.22 -7.41 20.22
N THR A 328 -4.88 -6.33 20.93
CA THR A 328 -3.50 -6.01 21.30
C THR A 328 -3.44 -5.74 22.80
N ALA A 329 -2.57 -6.45 23.52
CA ALA A 329 -2.26 -6.20 24.92
C ALA A 329 -0.80 -5.77 25.04
N LYS A 330 -0.53 -4.74 25.84
CA LYS A 330 0.83 -4.26 26.14
C LYS A 330 0.98 -4.06 27.63
N PHE A 331 2.18 -4.40 28.12
CA PHE A 331 2.59 -4.21 29.51
C PHE A 331 3.98 -3.61 29.52
N ASN A 332 4.18 -2.58 30.33
CA ASN A 332 5.50 -2.07 30.69
C ASN A 332 5.59 -2.15 32.22
N LEU A 333 6.54 -2.90 32.73
CA LEU A 333 6.70 -3.15 34.15
C LEU A 333 8.12 -2.80 34.58
N ASP A 334 8.24 -2.04 35.67
CA ASP A 334 9.48 -1.85 36.39
C ASP A 334 9.68 -3.03 37.32
N LEU A 335 10.76 -3.77 37.11
CA LEU A 335 11.08 -4.97 37.91
C LEU A 335 12.02 -4.65 39.08
N GLY A 336 12.40 -3.38 39.27
CA GLY A 336 13.42 -2.96 40.24
C GLY A 336 14.85 -3.13 39.69
N ASP A 337 15.82 -2.52 40.39
CA ASP A 337 17.26 -2.56 40.00
C ASP A 337 17.51 -2.16 38.56
N ASP A 338 16.81 -1.13 38.03
CA ASP A 338 16.87 -0.61 36.67
C ASP A 338 16.41 -1.62 35.58
N TRP A 339 15.83 -2.75 35.94
CA TRP A 339 15.24 -3.68 35.01
C TRP A 339 13.80 -3.29 34.67
N LYS A 340 13.50 -3.31 33.37
CA LYS A 340 12.12 -3.12 32.85
C LYS A 340 11.75 -4.26 31.92
N LEU A 341 10.51 -4.70 32.01
CA LEU A 341 9.90 -5.64 31.09
C LEU A 341 8.91 -4.89 30.21
N ALA A 342 9.10 -4.98 28.89
CA ALA A 342 8.11 -4.52 27.92
C ALA A 342 7.57 -5.71 27.14
N GLU A 343 6.26 -5.90 27.19
CA GLU A 343 5.56 -7.02 26.55
C GLU A 343 4.52 -6.47 25.58
N SER A 344 4.45 -7.08 24.40
CA SER A 344 3.44 -6.74 23.40
C SER A 344 2.90 -8.01 22.75
N LEU A 345 1.61 -8.25 22.88
CA LEU A 345 0.90 -9.40 22.33
C LEU A 345 -0.22 -8.92 21.40
N ARG A 346 -0.27 -9.45 20.18
CA ARG A 346 -1.34 -9.18 19.20
C ARG A 346 -1.90 -10.47 18.63
N TYR A 347 -3.19 -10.62 18.70
CA TYR A 347 -3.95 -11.62 17.93
C TYR A 347 -4.81 -10.93 16.89
N SER A 348 -4.86 -11.47 15.69
CA SER A 348 -5.75 -10.99 14.64
C SER A 348 -6.38 -12.14 13.84
N ASP A 349 -7.64 -11.93 13.46
CA ASP A 349 -8.42 -12.77 12.57
C ASP A 349 -8.84 -11.91 11.38
N THR A 350 -8.43 -12.29 10.17
CA THR A 350 -8.59 -11.48 8.96
C THR A 350 -9.15 -12.34 7.85
N ASP A 351 -10.29 -11.92 7.30
CA ASP A 351 -10.84 -12.43 6.06
C ASP A 351 -10.62 -11.38 4.95
N THR A 352 -10.05 -11.81 3.85
CA THR A 352 -9.80 -10.94 2.69
C THR A 352 -10.45 -11.54 1.46
N THR A 353 -11.26 -10.72 0.79
CA THR A 353 -11.73 -10.95 -0.58
C THR A 353 -11.04 -9.95 -1.49
N ARG A 354 -10.53 -10.40 -2.63
CA ARG A 354 -9.93 -9.52 -3.63
C ARG A 354 -10.42 -9.87 -5.01
N ASN A 355 -11.41 -9.12 -5.48
CA ASN A 355 -12.04 -9.28 -6.77
C ASN A 355 -11.62 -8.16 -7.71
N GLY A 356 -11.48 -8.49 -9.00
CA GLY A 356 -11.12 -7.46 -9.99
C GLY A 356 -11.27 -7.96 -11.41
N MET A 357 -11.55 -7.01 -12.32
CA MET A 357 -11.62 -7.24 -13.75
C MET A 357 -10.27 -6.91 -14.39
N PHE A 358 -9.43 -7.92 -14.61
CA PHE A 358 -8.08 -7.77 -15.14
C PHE A 358 -8.10 -7.67 -16.68
N PRO A 359 -7.44 -6.70 -17.29
CA PRO A 359 -7.28 -6.64 -18.74
C PRO A 359 -6.19 -7.63 -19.20
N ASN A 360 -6.53 -8.91 -19.32
CA ASN A 360 -5.54 -9.94 -19.64
C ASN A 360 -4.95 -9.81 -21.04
N ALA A 361 -5.77 -9.42 -22.04
CA ALA A 361 -5.30 -9.11 -23.37
C ALA A 361 -6.18 -8.06 -24.04
N VAL A 362 -5.57 -7.21 -24.89
CA VAL A 362 -6.24 -6.20 -25.71
C VAL A 362 -5.97 -6.54 -27.17
N GLN A 363 -7.01 -6.72 -27.98
CA GLN A 363 -6.89 -7.17 -29.36
C GLN A 363 -7.78 -6.35 -30.29
N SER A 364 -7.41 -6.32 -31.57
CA SER A 364 -8.32 -5.86 -32.62
C SER A 364 -9.52 -6.81 -32.71
N ALA A 365 -10.72 -6.25 -32.66
CA ALA A 365 -11.95 -7.04 -32.78
C ALA A 365 -12.01 -7.81 -34.12
N SER A 366 -11.58 -7.17 -35.22
CA SER A 366 -11.54 -7.79 -36.54
C SER A 366 -10.53 -8.94 -36.61
N SER A 367 -9.32 -8.75 -36.05
CA SER A 367 -8.30 -9.80 -35.97
C SER A 367 -8.78 -10.99 -35.15
N PHE A 368 -9.44 -10.74 -34.02
CA PHE A 368 -10.01 -11.82 -33.18
C PHE A 368 -11.00 -12.68 -33.93
N LEU A 369 -11.94 -12.05 -34.69
CA LEU A 369 -12.97 -12.74 -35.43
C LEU A 369 -12.44 -13.54 -36.62
N THR A 370 -11.26 -13.22 -37.11
CA THR A 370 -10.61 -13.90 -38.26
C THR A 370 -9.45 -14.79 -37.84
N ASP A 371 -9.10 -14.85 -36.56
CA ASP A 371 -8.04 -15.74 -36.04
C ASP A 371 -8.37 -17.20 -36.35
N PRO A 372 -7.47 -17.98 -36.98
CA PRO A 372 -7.70 -19.39 -37.28
C PRO A 372 -8.02 -20.26 -36.05
N ASN A 373 -7.49 -19.90 -34.87
CA ASN A 373 -7.78 -20.65 -33.64
C ASN A 373 -9.19 -20.38 -33.13
N ASN A 374 -9.67 -19.14 -33.26
CA ASN A 374 -11.04 -18.81 -32.92
C ASN A 374 -12.04 -19.41 -33.93
N LEU A 375 -11.70 -19.40 -35.22
CA LEU A 375 -12.52 -20.00 -36.26
C LEU A 375 -12.66 -21.53 -36.15
N LYS A 376 -11.67 -22.25 -35.59
CA LYS A 376 -11.78 -23.68 -35.30
C LYS A 376 -12.94 -24.00 -34.37
N GLN A 377 -13.36 -23.10 -33.51
CA GLN A 377 -14.47 -23.26 -32.59
C GLN A 377 -15.82 -23.39 -33.30
N LEU A 378 -15.92 -22.87 -34.55
CA LEU A 378 -17.12 -23.05 -35.38
C LEU A 378 -17.45 -24.51 -35.70
N ALA A 379 -16.48 -25.43 -35.57
CA ALA A 379 -16.73 -26.88 -35.78
C ALA A 379 -17.80 -27.43 -34.84
N GLY A 380 -18.05 -26.83 -33.70
CA GLY A 380 -19.14 -27.18 -32.76
C GLY A 380 -20.53 -26.66 -33.18
N TYR A 381 -20.61 -25.86 -34.26
CA TYR A 381 -21.84 -25.18 -34.68
C TYR A 381 -22.16 -25.52 -36.15
N PRO A 382 -23.00 -26.54 -36.43
CA PRO A 382 -23.30 -26.97 -37.79
C PRO A 382 -23.79 -25.83 -38.69
N GLY A 383 -23.12 -25.65 -39.84
CA GLY A 383 -23.45 -24.60 -40.81
C GLY A 383 -22.85 -23.23 -40.49
N ALA A 384 -22.10 -23.09 -39.42
CA ALA A 384 -21.42 -21.86 -39.10
C ALA A 384 -20.22 -21.60 -40.06
N THR A 385 -20.05 -20.35 -40.50
CA THR A 385 -18.99 -19.93 -41.41
C THR A 385 -18.23 -18.71 -40.95
N ALA A 386 -18.77 -17.95 -39.96
CA ALA A 386 -18.20 -16.73 -39.48
C ALA A 386 -18.52 -16.50 -37.98
N LEU A 387 -17.73 -15.63 -37.36
CA LEU A 387 -17.93 -15.13 -36.00
C LEU A 387 -18.36 -13.65 -36.01
N GLN A 388 -19.14 -13.27 -35.02
CA GLN A 388 -19.59 -11.89 -34.81
C GLN A 388 -19.65 -11.58 -33.31
N PHE A 389 -19.21 -10.39 -32.90
CA PHE A 389 -19.46 -9.86 -31.58
C PHE A 389 -20.85 -9.17 -31.50
N ARG A 390 -21.55 -9.40 -30.42
CA ARG A 390 -22.78 -8.70 -30.05
C ARG A 390 -22.71 -8.23 -28.61
N TYR A 391 -23.28 -7.09 -28.29
CA TYR A 391 -23.50 -6.70 -26.91
C TYR A 391 -24.45 -7.68 -26.22
N HIS A 392 -24.02 -8.14 -25.04
CA HIS A 392 -24.80 -9.11 -24.28
C HIS A 392 -26.18 -8.56 -23.85
N ASP A 393 -26.23 -7.32 -23.37
CA ASP A 393 -27.42 -6.69 -22.80
C ASP A 393 -28.58 -6.49 -23.78
N ASN A 394 -28.28 -6.31 -25.07
CA ASN A 394 -29.30 -5.93 -26.05
C ASN A 394 -29.17 -6.63 -27.42
N GLY A 395 -28.18 -7.49 -27.61
CA GLY A 395 -27.94 -8.25 -28.84
C GLY A 395 -27.51 -7.40 -30.06
N GLN A 396 -27.24 -6.11 -29.88
CA GLN A 396 -26.76 -5.27 -30.98
C GLN A 396 -25.38 -5.72 -31.47
N VAL A 397 -25.20 -5.70 -32.79
CA VAL A 397 -23.93 -6.06 -33.40
C VAL A 397 -22.85 -5.05 -32.99
N PHE A 398 -21.72 -5.56 -32.54
CA PHE A 398 -20.54 -4.75 -32.29
C PHE A 398 -19.87 -4.40 -33.63
N ASP A 399 -19.82 -3.12 -33.98
CA ASP A 399 -19.13 -2.64 -35.20
C ASP A 399 -17.61 -2.61 -34.95
N THR A 400 -16.93 -3.61 -35.50
CA THR A 400 -15.47 -3.78 -35.33
C THR A 400 -14.63 -2.63 -35.88
N ALA A 401 -15.19 -1.81 -36.77
CA ALA A 401 -14.47 -0.69 -37.38
C ALA A 401 -14.61 0.61 -36.59
N ASN A 402 -15.81 0.91 -36.10
CA ASN A 402 -16.15 2.24 -35.55
C ASN A 402 -16.55 2.22 -34.07
N GLN A 403 -16.81 1.05 -33.50
CA GLN A 403 -17.26 0.94 -32.14
C GLN A 403 -16.20 1.49 -31.16
N ASN A 404 -16.64 2.35 -30.21
CA ASN A 404 -15.76 3.02 -29.25
C ASN A 404 -14.66 3.92 -29.87
N GLY A 405 -14.61 4.07 -31.18
CA GLY A 405 -13.55 4.80 -31.89
C GLY A 405 -12.18 4.13 -31.85
N ASN A 406 -12.09 2.85 -31.48
CA ASN A 406 -10.83 2.12 -31.36
C ASN A 406 -10.83 0.72 -32.01
N GLY A 407 -11.99 0.09 -32.24
CA GLY A 407 -12.10 -1.23 -32.85
C GLY A 407 -11.49 -2.36 -32.02
N LEU A 408 -11.28 -2.15 -30.71
CA LEU A 408 -10.63 -3.09 -29.82
C LEU A 408 -11.63 -3.83 -28.94
N VAL A 409 -11.27 -5.07 -28.58
CA VAL A 409 -11.91 -5.87 -27.54
C VAL A 409 -10.89 -6.26 -26.48
N ILE A 410 -11.36 -6.55 -25.28
CA ILE A 410 -10.54 -6.99 -24.17
C ILE A 410 -10.95 -8.39 -23.74
N LEU A 411 -9.99 -9.27 -23.63
CA LEU A 411 -10.13 -10.51 -22.88
C LEU A 411 -9.96 -10.17 -21.41
N GLY A 412 -11.08 -9.93 -20.72
CA GLY A 412 -11.10 -9.57 -19.32
C GLY A 412 -10.95 -10.81 -18.43
N GLY A 413 -10.18 -10.72 -17.38
CA GLY A 413 -10.08 -11.75 -16.34
C GLY A 413 -10.95 -11.39 -15.15
N ALA A 414 -12.12 -12.00 -15.00
CA ALA A 414 -12.90 -11.93 -13.77
C ALA A 414 -12.20 -12.81 -12.72
N ARG A 415 -11.41 -12.17 -11.85
CA ARG A 415 -10.58 -12.88 -10.87
C ARG A 415 -11.07 -12.62 -9.45
N GLY A 416 -11.45 -13.70 -8.77
CA GLY A 416 -11.76 -13.74 -7.36
C GLY A 416 -10.67 -14.44 -6.56
N VAL A 417 -10.29 -13.85 -5.43
CA VAL A 417 -9.34 -14.40 -4.46
C VAL A 417 -9.95 -14.28 -3.08
N THR A 418 -9.91 -15.35 -2.29
CA THR A 418 -10.21 -15.29 -0.85
C THR A 418 -9.01 -15.77 -0.05
N MET A 419 -8.72 -15.06 1.06
CA MET A 419 -7.54 -15.36 1.87
C MET A 419 -7.79 -15.07 3.35
N PRO A 420 -8.32 -16.05 4.11
CA PRO A 420 -8.38 -15.95 5.56
C PRO A 420 -7.00 -16.17 6.18
N VAL A 421 -6.66 -15.31 7.16
CA VAL A 421 -5.40 -15.33 7.92
C VAL A 421 -5.69 -15.16 9.40
N LYS A 422 -5.20 -16.09 10.23
CA LYS A 422 -5.21 -15.98 11.71
C LYS A 422 -3.77 -15.89 12.18
N GLU A 423 -3.48 -14.87 12.98
CA GLU A 423 -2.11 -14.55 13.36
C GLU A 423 -2.00 -14.20 14.84
N LEU A 424 -0.93 -14.68 15.48
CA LEU A 424 -0.48 -14.32 16.81
C LEU A 424 0.94 -13.76 16.71
N ILE A 425 1.16 -12.55 17.21
CA ILE A 425 2.48 -11.89 17.31
C ILE A 425 2.74 -11.59 18.78
N ASN A 426 3.95 -11.90 19.23
CA ASN A 426 4.45 -11.55 20.56
C ASN A 426 5.83 -10.91 20.43
N ASP A 427 6.09 -9.86 21.21
CA ASP A 427 7.40 -9.22 21.33
C ASP A 427 7.67 -8.88 22.79
N THR A 428 8.54 -9.67 23.42
CA THR A 428 8.95 -9.54 24.82
C THR A 428 10.34 -8.93 24.88
N ARG A 429 10.51 -7.86 25.64
CA ARG A 429 11.79 -7.16 25.81
C ARG A 429 12.12 -7.00 27.28
N LEU A 430 13.35 -7.37 27.64
CA LEU A 430 13.94 -7.09 28.93
C LEU A 430 14.99 -5.99 28.75
N LEU A 431 14.82 -4.90 29.45
CA LEU A 431 15.59 -3.67 29.31
C LEU A 431 16.36 -3.41 30.59
N ARG A 432 17.59 -2.91 30.46
CA ARG A 432 18.37 -2.43 31.62
C ARG A 432 19.34 -1.33 31.22
N LYS A 433 19.40 -0.28 32.03
CA LYS A 433 20.40 0.75 31.96
C LYS A 433 21.56 0.44 32.93
N PHE A 434 22.79 0.51 32.45
CA PHE A 434 24.01 0.39 33.23
C PHE A 434 24.77 1.71 33.18
N GLU A 435 25.26 2.16 34.32
CA GLU A 435 26.06 3.39 34.44
C GLU A 435 27.49 3.02 34.86
N PHE A 436 28.47 3.49 34.09
CA PHE A 436 29.91 3.31 34.32
C PHE A 436 30.63 4.66 34.27
N GLY A 437 30.70 5.34 35.43
CA GLY A 437 31.15 6.72 35.49
C GLY A 437 30.24 7.64 34.65
N ASP A 438 30.79 8.36 33.68
CA ASP A 438 30.04 9.26 32.81
C ASP A 438 29.44 8.54 31.58
N GLN A 439 29.62 7.23 31.48
CA GLN A 439 29.12 6.42 30.36
C GLN A 439 27.86 5.65 30.74
N THR A 440 26.94 5.51 29.82
CA THR A 440 25.75 4.68 30.03
C THR A 440 25.56 3.68 28.90
N HIS A 441 25.14 2.47 29.25
CA HIS A 441 24.70 1.45 28.31
C HIS A 441 23.22 1.16 28.55
N ASP A 442 22.42 1.29 27.50
CA ASP A 442 20.98 0.99 27.52
C ASP A 442 20.75 -0.30 26.74
N ILE A 443 20.77 -1.43 27.46
CA ILE A 443 20.76 -2.77 26.88
C ILE A 443 19.34 -3.30 26.80
N SER A 444 19.00 -3.90 25.65
CA SER A 444 17.74 -4.61 25.42
C SER A 444 18.00 -6.04 24.95
N LEU A 445 17.34 -6.99 25.62
CA LEU A 445 17.24 -8.39 25.18
C LEU A 445 15.80 -8.65 24.74
N GLY A 446 15.60 -9.12 23.53
CA GLY A 446 14.28 -9.34 22.98
C GLY A 446 14.04 -10.76 22.47
N TYR A 447 12.80 -11.21 22.64
CA TYR A 447 12.28 -12.44 22.03
C TYR A 447 11.03 -12.10 21.25
N TYR A 448 11.02 -12.44 19.97
CA TYR A 448 9.90 -12.24 19.06
C TYR A 448 9.36 -13.57 18.56
N LEU A 449 8.05 -13.72 18.60
CA LEU A 449 7.30 -14.86 18.08
C LEU A 449 6.21 -14.36 17.13
N ALA A 450 6.08 -14.99 15.96
CA ALA A 450 4.91 -14.83 15.09
C ALA A 450 4.46 -16.17 14.55
N ASN A 451 3.18 -16.48 14.74
CA ASN A 451 2.56 -17.70 14.20
C ASN A 451 1.33 -17.28 13.40
N PHE A 452 1.25 -17.68 12.14
CA PHE A 452 0.04 -17.47 11.36
C PHE A 452 -0.33 -18.68 10.51
N ASN A 453 -1.64 -18.82 10.31
CA ASN A 453 -2.23 -19.77 9.38
C ASN A 453 -2.88 -18.99 8.24
N GLN A 454 -2.71 -19.46 7.01
CA GLN A 454 -3.26 -18.88 5.80
C GLN A 454 -3.93 -19.97 4.97
N ARG A 455 -5.14 -19.68 4.46
CA ARG A 455 -5.72 -20.38 3.30
C ARG A 455 -5.75 -19.42 2.13
N PHE A 456 -5.63 -19.95 0.94
CA PHE A 456 -5.66 -19.20 -0.30
C PHE A 456 -6.51 -19.95 -1.33
N ASP A 457 -7.54 -19.28 -1.82
CA ASP A 457 -8.40 -19.77 -2.89
C ASP A 457 -8.43 -18.73 -4.00
N ARG A 458 -8.18 -19.13 -5.25
CA ARG A 458 -8.29 -18.27 -6.43
C ARG A 458 -9.09 -18.96 -7.51
N TYR A 459 -10.05 -18.24 -8.07
CA TYR A 459 -10.81 -18.62 -9.25
C TYR A 459 -10.85 -17.48 -10.25
N SER A 460 -10.63 -17.76 -11.53
CA SER A 460 -10.63 -16.75 -12.59
C SER A 460 -11.24 -17.28 -13.88
N SER A 461 -12.10 -16.47 -14.49
CA SER A 461 -12.73 -16.74 -15.78
C SER A 461 -12.43 -15.65 -16.79
N THR A 462 -12.40 -15.98 -18.09
CA THR A 462 -12.22 -14.99 -19.15
C THR A 462 -13.57 -14.53 -19.64
N VAL A 463 -13.77 -13.21 -19.70
CA VAL A 463 -14.93 -12.54 -20.27
C VAL A 463 -14.55 -11.69 -21.46
N LEU A 464 -15.46 -11.56 -22.43
CA LEU A 464 -15.26 -10.67 -23.57
C LEU A 464 -15.84 -9.30 -23.27
N LEU A 465 -15.04 -8.27 -23.43
CA LEU A 465 -15.39 -6.89 -23.11
C LEU A 465 -15.12 -5.97 -24.31
N ASP A 466 -15.97 -4.95 -24.48
CA ASP A 466 -15.61 -3.84 -25.32
C ASP A 466 -14.54 -2.97 -24.66
N ALA A 467 -13.64 -2.39 -25.45
CA ALA A 467 -12.50 -1.63 -24.92
C ALA A 467 -12.88 -0.18 -24.62
N ARG A 468 -13.58 0.07 -23.50
CA ARG A 468 -14.03 1.39 -23.05
C ARG A 468 -14.13 1.52 -21.53
N ASN A 469 -14.33 2.74 -21.04
CA ASN A 469 -14.72 2.94 -19.64
C ASN A 469 -16.04 2.21 -19.33
N ASN A 470 -16.11 1.60 -18.14
CA ASN A 470 -17.25 0.81 -17.71
C ASN A 470 -17.59 -0.19 -18.83
N ALA A 471 -16.62 -1.07 -19.09
CA ALA A 471 -16.67 -2.03 -20.18
C ALA A 471 -17.95 -2.86 -20.18
N ARG A 472 -18.53 -3.06 -21.37
CA ARG A 472 -19.73 -3.86 -21.55
C ARG A 472 -19.37 -5.27 -22.00
N LEU A 473 -20.19 -6.25 -21.61
CA LEU A 473 -20.04 -7.63 -22.01
C LEU A 473 -20.37 -7.82 -23.50
N LEU A 474 -19.58 -8.66 -24.15
CA LEU A 474 -19.77 -9.07 -25.52
C LEU A 474 -20.01 -10.57 -25.62
N ASP A 475 -21.05 -10.98 -26.35
CA ASP A 475 -21.24 -12.34 -26.78
C ASP A 475 -20.54 -12.60 -28.12
N LEU A 476 -19.94 -13.77 -28.25
CA LEU A 476 -19.37 -14.29 -29.50
C LEU A 476 -20.37 -15.24 -30.18
N VAL A 477 -20.88 -14.84 -31.32
CA VAL A 477 -21.96 -15.51 -32.03
C VAL A 477 -21.44 -16.16 -33.32
N ALA A 478 -21.79 -17.41 -33.54
CA ALA A 478 -21.56 -18.14 -34.79
C ALA A 478 -22.65 -17.81 -35.81
N LEU A 479 -22.22 -17.42 -37.03
CA LEU A 479 -23.12 -17.11 -38.13
C LEU A 479 -23.01 -18.12 -39.28
N ASN A 480 -24.11 -18.43 -39.92
CA ASN A 480 -24.11 -19.22 -41.17
C ASN A 480 -23.72 -18.38 -42.40
N ALA A 481 -23.67 -19.00 -43.57
CA ALA A 481 -23.32 -18.35 -44.82
C ALA A 481 -24.26 -17.18 -45.23
N THR A 482 -25.50 -17.14 -44.67
CA THR A 482 -26.46 -16.05 -44.93
C THR A 482 -26.35 -14.91 -43.89
N GLY A 483 -25.44 -15.04 -42.91
CA GLY A 483 -25.27 -14.09 -41.81
C GLY A 483 -26.26 -14.28 -40.66
N ALA A 484 -27.06 -15.36 -40.66
CA ALA A 484 -27.96 -15.63 -39.56
C ALA A 484 -27.25 -16.36 -38.41
N PRO A 485 -27.52 -16.01 -37.12
CA PRO A 485 -26.99 -16.70 -35.94
C PRO A 485 -27.38 -18.17 -35.92
N VAL A 486 -26.44 -19.07 -35.65
CA VAL A 486 -26.63 -20.51 -35.48
C VAL A 486 -26.20 -21.02 -34.12
N GLY A 487 -25.57 -20.19 -33.31
CA GLY A 487 -25.21 -20.47 -31.93
C GLY A 487 -24.39 -19.36 -31.31
N THR A 488 -24.19 -19.43 -29.98
CA THR A 488 -23.38 -18.51 -29.20
C THR A 488 -22.25 -19.27 -28.53
N LEU A 489 -21.03 -18.78 -28.66
CA LEU A 489 -19.81 -19.39 -28.15
C LEU A 489 -19.46 -18.93 -26.72
N THR A 490 -20.17 -17.94 -26.23
CA THR A 490 -20.06 -17.40 -24.86
C THR A 490 -21.32 -17.72 -24.07
N GLU A 491 -21.24 -17.68 -22.77
CA GLU A 491 -22.36 -17.68 -21.83
C GLU A 491 -22.32 -16.37 -21.04
N ASP A 492 -23.30 -15.48 -21.30
CA ASP A 492 -23.37 -14.16 -20.63
C ASP A 492 -22.05 -13.36 -20.72
N GLY A 493 -21.42 -13.31 -21.90
CA GLY A 493 -20.11 -12.68 -22.11
C GLY A 493 -18.91 -13.51 -21.63
N ILE A 494 -19.16 -14.63 -20.95
CA ILE A 494 -18.07 -15.51 -20.46
C ILE A 494 -17.56 -16.36 -21.63
N TYR A 495 -16.28 -16.16 -21.98
CA TYR A 495 -15.61 -16.88 -23.05
C TYR A 495 -15.01 -18.20 -22.57
N ARG A 496 -14.45 -18.23 -21.36
CA ARG A 496 -13.84 -19.40 -20.74
C ARG A 496 -13.97 -19.33 -19.24
N ASN A 497 -14.56 -20.33 -18.62
CA ASN A 497 -14.56 -20.50 -17.18
C ASN A 497 -13.23 -21.10 -16.69
N GLY A 498 -12.81 -20.75 -15.48
CA GLY A 498 -11.75 -21.43 -14.76
C GLY A 498 -10.42 -21.52 -15.49
N TYR A 499 -9.94 -20.44 -16.14
CA TYR A 499 -8.58 -20.46 -16.70
C TYR A 499 -7.50 -20.44 -15.61
N GLU A 500 -7.81 -19.96 -14.41
CA GLU A 500 -7.02 -20.11 -13.19
C GLU A 500 -7.87 -20.70 -12.07
N TRP A 501 -7.27 -21.60 -11.33
CA TRP A 501 -7.82 -22.19 -10.12
C TRP A 501 -6.65 -22.51 -9.18
N GLU A 502 -6.71 -22.13 -7.91
CA GLU A 502 -5.75 -22.51 -6.88
C GLU A 502 -6.46 -22.71 -5.56
N HIS A 503 -6.04 -23.75 -4.85
CA HIS A 503 -6.36 -23.99 -3.45
C HIS A 503 -5.09 -24.38 -2.70
N ALA A 504 -4.74 -23.60 -1.69
CA ALA A 504 -3.55 -23.81 -0.87
C ALA A 504 -3.85 -23.48 0.60
N SER A 505 -3.15 -24.17 1.49
CA SER A 505 -3.20 -23.86 2.92
C SER A 505 -1.84 -24.09 3.53
N GLY A 506 -1.49 -23.27 4.51
CA GLY A 506 -0.24 -23.41 5.19
C GLY A 506 -0.17 -22.60 6.49
N ARG A 507 0.88 -22.88 7.23
CA ARG A 507 1.21 -22.10 8.42
C ARG A 507 2.68 -21.71 8.42
N SER A 508 2.98 -20.60 9.07
CA SER A 508 4.32 -20.13 9.32
C SER A 508 4.51 -19.86 10.80
N SER A 509 5.68 -20.24 11.32
CA SER A 509 6.10 -19.97 12.70
C SER A 509 7.49 -19.34 12.67
N THR A 510 7.58 -18.10 13.13
CA THR A 510 8.83 -17.35 13.24
C THR A 510 9.20 -17.16 14.69
N ASN A 511 10.46 -17.44 15.02
CA ASN A 511 11.07 -17.18 16.32
C ASN A 511 12.33 -16.36 16.11
N ALA A 512 12.51 -15.30 16.89
CA ALA A 512 13.72 -14.50 16.82
C ALA A 512 14.19 -14.09 18.21
N PHE A 513 15.52 -14.08 18.39
CA PHE A 513 16.19 -13.50 19.53
C PHE A 513 17.02 -12.31 19.05
N TYR A 514 16.97 -11.22 19.79
CA TYR A 514 17.77 -10.06 19.47
C TYR A 514 18.32 -9.39 20.71
N VAL A 515 19.43 -8.68 20.49
CA VAL A 515 20.09 -7.85 21.49
C VAL A 515 20.40 -6.51 20.86
N SER A 516 20.25 -5.46 21.62
CA SER A 516 20.73 -4.13 21.25
C SER A 516 21.35 -3.41 22.43
N ASP A 517 22.29 -2.51 22.16
CA ASP A 517 22.92 -1.63 23.12
C ASP A 517 22.98 -0.22 22.53
N GLU A 518 22.54 0.77 23.31
CA GLU A 518 22.74 2.19 23.05
C GLU A 518 23.78 2.71 24.06
N TRP A 519 25.05 2.79 23.64
CA TRP A 519 26.17 3.22 24.47
C TRP A 519 26.42 4.73 24.33
N GLN A 520 26.10 5.49 25.38
CA GLN A 520 26.50 6.90 25.49
C GLN A 520 27.95 6.96 25.99
N VAL A 521 28.88 7.24 25.08
CA VAL A 521 30.31 7.26 25.34
C VAL A 521 30.74 8.57 26.01
N THR A 522 30.17 9.70 25.56
CA THR A 522 30.27 11.03 26.13
C THR A 522 28.97 11.77 25.91
N ASP A 523 28.75 12.92 26.51
CA ASP A 523 27.54 13.74 26.29
C ASP A 523 27.23 14.00 24.82
N LYS A 524 28.24 14.00 23.93
CA LYS A 524 28.13 14.30 22.51
C LYS A 524 28.24 13.09 21.59
N PHE A 525 28.78 11.99 22.06
CA PHE A 525 29.10 10.84 21.24
C PHE A 525 28.41 9.57 21.73
N ARG A 526 27.65 8.96 20.84
CA ARG A 526 26.97 7.69 21.06
C ARG A 526 27.32 6.68 19.99
N ILE A 527 27.40 5.42 20.40
CA ILE A 527 27.45 4.24 19.55
C ILE A 527 26.22 3.39 19.88
N ASP A 528 25.55 2.88 18.88
CA ASP A 528 24.48 1.91 19.08
C ASP A 528 24.60 0.75 18.09
N GLY A 529 24.25 -0.42 18.55
CA GLY A 529 24.33 -1.61 17.74
C GLY A 529 23.36 -2.68 18.19
N GLY A 530 23.19 -3.69 17.36
CA GLY A 530 22.36 -4.83 17.71
C GLY A 530 22.50 -5.97 16.72
N ALA A 531 22.06 -7.14 17.16
CA ALA A 531 22.03 -8.36 16.37
C ALA A 531 20.70 -9.08 16.56
N ARG A 532 20.21 -9.74 15.51
CA ARG A 532 19.01 -10.55 15.49
C ARG A 532 19.27 -11.88 14.80
N TRP A 533 19.04 -12.96 15.51
CA TRP A 533 18.93 -14.29 14.92
C TRP A 533 17.45 -14.63 14.75
N GLU A 534 17.06 -15.07 13.56
CA GLU A 534 15.68 -15.40 13.25
C GLU A 534 15.59 -16.73 12.55
N LYS A 535 14.58 -17.53 12.91
CA LYS A 535 14.23 -18.79 12.31
C LYS A 535 12.76 -18.79 11.92
N VAL A 536 12.46 -19.19 10.69
CA VAL A 536 11.11 -19.43 10.18
C VAL A 536 10.94 -20.89 9.81
N ASN A 537 9.81 -21.48 10.21
CA ASN A 537 9.35 -22.78 9.75
C ASN A 537 8.05 -22.59 8.97
N THR A 538 7.98 -23.11 7.76
CA THR A 538 6.80 -23.05 6.90
C THR A 538 6.40 -24.45 6.50
N GLN A 539 5.10 -24.75 6.65
CA GLN A 539 4.56 -26.05 6.24
C GLN A 539 3.15 -25.87 5.68
N GLY A 540 2.77 -26.73 4.78
CA GLY A 540 1.44 -26.66 4.17
C GLY A 540 1.28 -27.57 2.96
N TYR A 541 0.28 -27.25 2.17
CA TYR A 541 0.00 -27.94 0.92
C TYR A 541 -0.58 -27.00 -0.13
N THR A 542 -0.45 -27.40 -1.38
CA THR A 542 -1.17 -26.84 -2.54
C THR A 542 -1.84 -28.00 -3.26
N GLU A 543 -3.12 -27.86 -3.54
CA GLU A 543 -3.85 -28.86 -4.31
C GLU A 543 -3.41 -28.85 -5.77
N LEU A 544 -3.16 -30.02 -6.34
CA LEU A 544 -2.79 -30.19 -7.73
C LEU A 544 -4.01 -29.95 -8.62
N LYS A 545 -3.77 -29.43 -9.82
CA LYS A 545 -4.82 -29.09 -10.77
C LYS A 545 -5.09 -30.23 -11.74
N LYS A 546 -6.34 -30.37 -12.14
CA LYS A 546 -6.76 -31.11 -13.33
C LYS A 546 -7.60 -30.20 -14.23
N THR A 547 -7.75 -30.59 -15.47
CA THR A 547 -8.65 -29.94 -16.42
C THR A 547 -9.89 -30.81 -16.63
N VAL A 548 -11.07 -30.21 -16.56
CA VAL A 548 -12.34 -30.82 -16.91
C VAL A 548 -12.95 -30.05 -18.10
N ASN A 549 -13.77 -30.74 -18.89
CA ASN A 549 -14.48 -30.12 -20.00
C ASN A 549 -15.98 -30.24 -19.75
N LEU A 550 -16.67 -29.13 -19.54
CA LEU A 550 -18.12 -29.12 -19.32
C LEU A 550 -18.92 -29.12 -20.61
N GLY A 551 -18.30 -28.91 -21.78
CA GLY A 551 -18.95 -28.96 -23.10
C GLY A 551 -19.95 -27.83 -23.37
N THR A 552 -19.99 -26.79 -22.53
CA THR A 552 -21.00 -25.71 -22.60
C THR A 552 -20.55 -24.50 -23.39
N LEU A 553 -19.24 -24.30 -23.55
CA LEU A 553 -18.63 -23.19 -24.26
C LEU A 553 -17.63 -23.67 -25.29
N ALA A 554 -17.21 -22.79 -26.18
CA ALA A 554 -16.19 -23.08 -27.18
C ALA A 554 -14.83 -23.47 -26.55
N ASP A 555 -14.43 -22.79 -25.48
CA ASP A 555 -13.33 -23.20 -24.59
C ASP A 555 -13.91 -23.63 -23.23
N SER A 556 -14.38 -24.87 -23.17
CA SER A 556 -15.00 -25.47 -22.00
C SER A 556 -13.98 -26.12 -21.03
N ASN A 557 -12.67 -25.91 -21.27
CA ASN A 557 -11.63 -26.50 -20.44
C ASN A 557 -11.45 -25.67 -19.16
N ILE A 558 -11.87 -26.23 -18.04
CA ILE A 558 -11.87 -25.59 -16.73
C ILE A 558 -10.79 -26.21 -15.86
N SER A 559 -9.93 -25.38 -15.27
CA SER A 559 -9.00 -25.79 -14.23
C SER A 559 -9.75 -25.97 -12.91
N THR A 560 -9.54 -27.11 -12.24
CA THR A 560 -10.14 -27.43 -10.95
C THR A 560 -9.21 -28.29 -10.12
N GLY A 561 -9.53 -28.54 -8.86
CA GLY A 561 -8.75 -29.42 -7.98
C GLY A 561 -8.76 -30.87 -8.44
N SER A 562 -7.63 -31.55 -8.33
CA SER A 562 -7.54 -32.98 -8.61
C SER A 562 -7.95 -33.88 -7.45
N GLY A 563 -7.90 -33.33 -6.22
CA GLY A 563 -7.98 -34.07 -4.97
C GLY A 563 -6.63 -34.58 -4.47
N ASP A 564 -5.55 -34.36 -5.25
CA ASP A 564 -4.19 -34.67 -4.84
C ASP A 564 -3.48 -33.42 -4.34
N TYR A 565 -2.59 -33.57 -3.36
CA TYR A 565 -1.93 -32.45 -2.67
C TYR A 565 -0.41 -32.56 -2.72
N ALA A 566 0.25 -31.48 -3.11
CA ALA A 566 1.70 -31.33 -2.95
C ALA A 566 2.00 -30.66 -1.62
N HIS A 567 2.68 -31.36 -0.74
CA HIS A 567 3.06 -30.89 0.61
C HIS A 567 4.45 -30.25 0.60
N TYR A 568 4.65 -29.29 1.48
CA TYR A 568 5.95 -28.67 1.74
C TYR A 568 6.17 -28.51 3.24
N ASP A 569 7.43 -28.62 3.65
CA ASP A 569 7.91 -28.36 5.02
C ASP A 569 9.35 -27.86 4.94
N HIS A 570 9.57 -26.60 5.28
CA HIS A 570 10.85 -25.93 5.15
C HIS A 570 11.21 -25.14 6.40
N SER A 571 12.50 -25.05 6.68
CA SER A 571 13.04 -24.27 7.78
C SER A 571 14.21 -23.43 7.28
N PHE A 572 14.18 -22.14 7.60
CA PHE A 572 15.23 -21.19 7.27
C PHE A 572 15.65 -20.42 8.50
N HIS A 573 16.90 -20.03 8.58
CA HIS A 573 17.40 -19.16 9.66
C HIS A 573 18.52 -18.27 9.16
N LYS A 574 18.69 -17.11 9.79
CA LYS A 574 19.75 -16.16 9.47
C LYS A 574 20.05 -15.24 10.64
N LEU A 575 21.29 -14.75 10.69
CA LEU A 575 21.73 -13.69 11.60
C LEU A 575 21.88 -12.39 10.82
N GLY A 576 21.31 -11.31 11.35
CA GLY A 576 21.52 -9.94 10.90
C GLY A 576 22.09 -9.08 12.03
N TRP A 577 22.72 -7.96 11.69
CA TRP A 577 23.28 -7.04 12.66
C TRP A 577 23.38 -5.63 12.12
N THR A 578 23.49 -4.66 13.03
CA THR A 578 23.67 -3.24 12.72
C THR A 578 24.62 -2.59 13.71
N LEU A 579 25.35 -1.58 13.24
CA LEU A 579 26.21 -0.74 14.08
C LEU A 579 26.11 0.69 13.58
N GLY A 580 25.86 1.63 14.47
CA GLY A 580 25.75 3.05 14.20
C GLY A 580 26.49 3.91 15.21
N ALA A 581 26.78 5.13 14.82
CA ALA A 581 27.34 6.14 15.67
C ALA A 581 26.70 7.49 15.38
N ASN A 582 26.53 8.30 16.43
CA ASN A 582 26.01 9.65 16.35
C ASN A 582 26.94 10.60 17.13
N TYR A 583 27.27 11.73 16.53
CA TYR A 583 28.05 12.77 17.19
C TYR A 583 27.33 14.11 17.07
N GLN A 584 27.00 14.71 18.19
CA GLN A 584 26.41 16.04 18.28
C GLN A 584 27.50 17.11 18.51
N PHE A 585 27.60 18.04 17.57
CA PHE A 585 28.52 19.19 17.74
C PHE A 585 28.00 20.14 18.82
N ASP A 586 26.70 20.40 18.78
CA ASP A 586 25.91 21.25 19.68
C ASP A 586 24.41 20.86 19.59
N ASP A 587 23.55 21.64 20.26
CA ASP A 587 22.09 21.40 20.31
C ASP A 587 21.40 21.54 18.93
N HIS A 588 22.08 22.14 17.95
CA HIS A 588 21.53 22.44 16.63
C HIS A 588 22.02 21.50 15.54
N GLN A 589 23.11 20.81 15.71
CA GLN A 589 23.72 20.06 14.63
C GLN A 589 24.47 18.80 15.08
N GLY A 590 24.39 17.80 14.22
CA GLY A 590 25.09 16.54 14.44
C GLY A 590 25.27 15.74 13.16
N ILE A 591 26.10 14.74 13.25
CA ILE A 591 26.34 13.76 12.19
C ILE A 591 26.11 12.36 12.71
N PHE A 592 25.75 11.47 11.80
CA PHE A 592 25.69 10.05 12.10
C PHE A 592 26.23 9.21 10.94
N ALA A 593 26.61 7.99 11.26
CA ALA A 593 26.91 6.96 10.28
C ALA A 593 26.41 5.61 10.80
N ARG A 594 25.98 4.73 9.88
CA ARG A 594 25.49 3.39 10.21
C ARG A 594 25.82 2.40 9.12
N TYR A 595 26.10 1.18 9.53
CA TYR A 595 26.19 0.02 8.63
C TYR A 595 25.29 -1.10 9.14
N THR A 596 24.51 -1.68 8.22
CA THR A 596 23.55 -2.76 8.53
C THR A 596 23.75 -3.92 7.56
N SER A 597 23.83 -5.13 8.08
CA SER A 597 23.76 -6.38 7.34
C SER A 597 22.52 -7.14 7.76
N THR A 598 21.58 -7.29 6.86
CA THR A 598 20.24 -7.81 7.14
C THR A 598 19.79 -8.81 6.09
N PHE A 599 18.60 -9.37 6.29
CA PHE A 599 18.03 -10.42 5.45
C PHE A 599 16.50 -10.33 5.39
N ARG A 600 15.95 -11.07 4.43
CA ARG A 600 14.53 -11.44 4.39
C ARG A 600 14.47 -12.97 4.22
N LEU A 601 13.76 -13.64 5.14
CA LEU A 601 13.49 -15.07 5.05
C LEU A 601 12.35 -15.34 4.06
N PRO A 602 12.29 -16.53 3.43
CA PRO A 602 11.22 -16.90 2.53
C PRO A 602 9.83 -16.81 3.17
N SER A 603 8.88 -16.28 2.39
CA SER A 603 7.48 -16.14 2.77
C SER A 603 6.68 -17.42 2.47
N LEU A 604 5.63 -17.67 3.24
CA LEU A 604 4.65 -18.73 2.97
C LEU A 604 4.02 -18.58 1.58
N SER A 605 3.83 -17.34 1.11
CA SER A 605 3.27 -17.04 -0.21
C SER A 605 4.08 -17.61 -1.39
N SER A 606 5.36 -17.91 -1.19
CA SER A 606 6.22 -18.51 -2.22
C SER A 606 5.75 -19.90 -2.67
N TYR A 607 4.97 -20.57 -1.85
CA TYR A 607 4.55 -21.96 -2.09
C TYR A 607 3.12 -22.09 -2.67
N ILE A 608 2.32 -21.02 -2.64
CA ILE A 608 0.88 -21.06 -3.03
C ILE A 608 0.70 -21.60 -4.45
N THR A 609 1.47 -21.07 -5.40
CA THR A 609 1.37 -21.46 -6.82
C THR A 609 2.47 -22.42 -7.26
N SER A 610 3.44 -22.65 -6.40
CA SER A 610 4.64 -23.45 -6.69
C SER A 610 5.10 -24.21 -5.45
N PRO A 611 4.40 -25.29 -5.03
CA PRO A 611 4.68 -25.99 -3.79
C PRO A 611 6.06 -26.66 -3.76
N THR A 612 6.64 -26.89 -4.92
CA THR A 612 8.01 -27.43 -5.08
C THR A 612 9.08 -26.35 -5.18
N ALA A 613 8.72 -25.08 -5.07
CA ALA A 613 9.70 -24.00 -5.08
C ALA A 613 10.65 -24.14 -3.89
N VAL A 614 11.93 -23.80 -4.13
CA VAL A 614 12.94 -23.67 -3.09
C VAL A 614 13.34 -22.19 -3.00
N PRO A 615 12.63 -21.39 -2.22
CA PRO A 615 12.92 -19.97 -2.10
C PRO A 615 14.30 -19.73 -1.49
N ILE A 616 14.92 -18.63 -1.87
CA ILE A 616 16.25 -18.25 -1.44
C ILE A 616 16.16 -17.19 -0.34
N ILE A 617 17.04 -17.25 0.67
CA ILE A 617 17.17 -16.19 1.67
C ILE A 617 17.77 -14.96 1.00
N GLN A 618 17.03 -13.88 0.96
CA GLN A 618 17.51 -12.61 0.43
C GLN A 618 18.36 -11.90 1.49
N THR A 619 19.46 -11.27 1.06
CA THR A 619 20.35 -10.55 1.98
C THR A 619 20.61 -9.12 1.51
N MET A 620 20.70 -8.20 2.46
CA MET A 620 20.96 -6.80 2.18
C MET A 620 22.09 -6.24 3.06
N LYS A 621 22.93 -5.42 2.44
CA LYS A 621 23.90 -4.55 3.10
C LYS A 621 23.54 -3.11 2.82
N LEU A 622 23.46 -2.29 3.87
CA LEU A 622 23.15 -0.87 3.82
C LEU A 622 24.23 -0.09 4.58
N GLY A 623 24.84 0.89 3.93
CA GLY A 623 25.64 1.93 4.56
C GLY A 623 24.95 3.27 4.43
N GLU A 624 24.91 4.07 5.50
CA GLU A 624 24.36 5.41 5.47
C GLU A 624 25.19 6.35 6.34
N ALA A 625 25.26 7.62 5.93
CA ALA A 625 25.84 8.70 6.71
C ALA A 625 25.02 9.96 6.49
N GLY A 626 24.76 10.71 7.56
CA GLY A 626 23.91 11.88 7.48
C GLY A 626 24.36 13.03 8.35
N TYR A 627 23.87 14.20 7.98
CA TYR A 627 24.01 15.46 8.69
C TYR A 627 22.61 15.95 9.08
N LYS A 628 22.50 16.42 10.32
CA LYS A 628 21.29 16.99 10.91
C LYS A 628 21.58 18.41 11.35
N TYR A 629 20.69 19.32 10.98
CA TYR A 629 20.74 20.71 11.41
C TYR A 629 19.32 21.22 11.69
N SER A 630 19.14 21.94 12.79
CA SER A 630 17.88 22.59 13.11
C SER A 630 18.12 23.86 13.92
N ASP A 631 17.58 24.97 13.42
CA ASP A 631 17.49 26.24 14.14
C ASP A 631 16.13 26.90 13.91
N ARG A 632 15.97 28.14 14.32
CA ARG A 632 14.73 28.91 14.14
C ARG A 632 14.37 29.20 12.67
N TYR A 633 15.30 29.04 11.74
CA TYR A 633 15.10 29.34 10.31
C TYR A 633 15.05 28.12 9.41
N VAL A 634 15.69 27.03 9.82
CA VAL A 634 15.78 25.85 8.97
C VAL A 634 15.91 24.56 9.79
N ASP A 635 15.14 23.58 9.38
CA ASP A 635 15.37 22.16 9.67
C ASP A 635 15.91 21.51 8.41
N LEU A 636 17.05 20.83 8.49
CA LEU A 636 17.69 20.16 7.37
C LEU A 636 18.24 18.79 7.79
N TYR A 637 17.84 17.75 7.06
CA TYR A 637 18.39 16.42 7.19
C TYR A 637 18.88 15.97 5.81
N ALA A 638 20.16 15.67 5.72
CA ALA A 638 20.80 15.17 4.52
C ALA A 638 21.42 13.79 4.80
N THR A 639 21.07 12.77 4.01
CA THR A 639 21.58 11.41 4.19
C THR A 639 22.09 10.86 2.87
N ALA A 640 23.37 10.52 2.82
CA ALA A 640 23.94 9.70 1.76
C ALA A 640 23.78 8.22 2.12
N PHE A 641 23.38 7.39 1.17
CA PHE A 641 23.19 5.96 1.40
C PHE A 641 23.72 5.12 0.25
N GLY A 642 24.05 3.86 0.57
CA GLY A 642 24.36 2.82 -0.40
C GLY A 642 23.77 1.49 0.02
N THR A 643 23.04 0.84 -0.88
CA THR A 643 22.45 -0.49 -0.67
C THR A 643 23.03 -1.49 -1.66
N LYS A 644 23.26 -2.71 -1.19
CA LYS A 644 23.42 -3.89 -2.01
C LYS A 644 22.44 -4.93 -1.52
N TYR A 645 21.50 -5.36 -2.39
CA TYR A 645 20.52 -6.38 -2.07
C TYR A 645 20.74 -7.55 -3.00
N ASN A 646 21.06 -8.71 -2.45
CA ASN A 646 21.35 -9.91 -3.22
C ASN A 646 20.13 -10.82 -3.28
N ASP A 647 20.04 -11.59 -4.36
CA ASP A 647 19.01 -12.60 -4.60
C ASP A 647 17.59 -12.00 -4.58
N VAL A 648 17.44 -10.77 -5.05
CA VAL A 648 16.11 -10.14 -5.17
C VAL A 648 15.30 -10.94 -6.18
N GLN A 649 14.20 -11.50 -5.71
CA GLN A 649 13.25 -12.19 -6.56
C GLN A 649 12.49 -11.19 -7.43
N PHE A 650 12.41 -11.44 -8.72
CA PHE A 650 11.56 -10.70 -9.64
C PHE A 650 10.82 -11.67 -10.56
N SER A 651 9.67 -11.24 -11.05
CA SER A 651 8.94 -11.98 -12.07
C SER A 651 9.24 -11.39 -13.43
N ASN A 652 9.81 -12.18 -14.32
CA ASN A 652 9.89 -11.86 -15.73
C ASN A 652 8.73 -12.58 -16.43
N TYR A 653 7.95 -11.86 -17.20
CA TYR A 653 6.85 -12.44 -17.95
C TYR A 653 7.27 -12.61 -19.40
N VAL A 654 7.30 -13.85 -19.84
CA VAL A 654 7.60 -14.20 -21.24
C VAL A 654 6.29 -14.48 -21.96
N PHE A 655 5.97 -13.65 -22.93
CA PHE A 655 4.80 -13.85 -23.79
C PHE A 655 5.06 -14.92 -24.82
N ASN A 656 4.15 -15.88 -24.88
CA ASN A 656 4.15 -16.91 -25.92
C ASN A 656 3.10 -16.55 -27.00
N PRO A 657 3.51 -16.11 -28.19
CA PRO A 657 2.56 -15.73 -29.23
C PRO A 657 1.70 -16.88 -29.74
N ASN A 658 2.16 -18.13 -29.56
CA ASN A 658 1.39 -19.31 -30.00
C ASN A 658 0.25 -19.66 -29.04
N SER A 659 0.43 -19.45 -27.73
CA SER A 659 -0.59 -19.73 -26.72
C SER A 659 -1.36 -18.46 -26.32
N GLN A 660 -0.99 -17.29 -26.81
CA GLN A 660 -1.53 -15.97 -26.41
C GLN A 660 -1.51 -15.77 -24.88
N ALA A 661 -0.55 -16.38 -24.21
CA ALA A 661 -0.42 -16.37 -22.78
C ALA A 661 0.97 -15.89 -22.36
N SER A 662 1.00 -15.12 -21.27
CA SER A 662 2.26 -14.75 -20.60
C SER A 662 2.57 -15.78 -19.52
N THR A 663 3.77 -16.33 -19.55
CA THR A 663 4.26 -17.23 -18.51
C THR A 663 5.18 -16.44 -17.57
N ALA A 664 4.84 -16.42 -16.29
CA ALA A 664 5.72 -15.85 -15.29
C ALA A 664 6.93 -16.75 -15.08
N GLN A 665 8.12 -16.18 -15.26
CA GLN A 665 9.38 -16.82 -14.89
C GLN A 665 9.96 -16.10 -13.68
N THR A 666 10.16 -16.83 -12.59
CA THR A 666 10.85 -16.29 -11.43
C THR A 666 12.33 -16.23 -11.69
N GLY A 667 12.90 -15.03 -11.61
CA GLY A 667 14.34 -14.79 -11.69
C GLY A 667 14.85 -14.19 -10.39
N TYR A 668 16.17 -14.24 -10.21
CA TYR A 668 16.87 -13.60 -9.10
C TYR A 668 17.98 -12.72 -9.67
N ALA A 669 18.15 -11.55 -9.09
CA ALA A 669 19.21 -10.61 -9.43
C ALA A 669 19.72 -9.87 -8.20
N ASP A 670 20.97 -9.48 -8.24
CA ASP A 670 21.50 -8.52 -7.28
C ASP A 670 21.10 -7.10 -7.71
N THR A 671 20.94 -6.24 -6.72
CA THR A 671 20.73 -4.81 -6.97
C THR A 671 21.71 -3.96 -6.19
N LYS A 672 22.05 -2.79 -6.72
CA LYS A 672 22.92 -1.82 -6.09
C LYS A 672 22.39 -0.42 -6.31
N THR A 673 22.17 0.32 -5.21
CA THR A 673 21.70 1.69 -5.29
C THR A 673 22.57 2.59 -4.42
N TYR A 674 22.95 3.74 -4.96
CA TYR A 674 23.54 4.85 -4.21
C TYR A 674 22.62 6.05 -4.33
N GLY A 675 22.51 6.84 -3.26
CA GLY A 675 21.65 8.00 -3.29
C GLY A 675 21.95 9.02 -2.22
N LEU A 676 21.31 10.17 -2.39
CA LEU A 676 21.23 11.26 -1.45
C LEU A 676 19.74 11.54 -1.18
N GLU A 677 19.39 11.56 0.08
CA GLU A 677 18.09 11.95 0.59
C GLU A 677 18.20 13.31 1.29
N LEU A 678 17.28 14.21 0.99
CA LEU A 678 17.14 15.51 1.63
C LEU A 678 15.72 15.65 2.16
N GLU A 679 15.58 16.12 3.38
CA GLU A 679 14.27 16.56 3.93
C GLU A 679 14.49 17.78 4.83
N GLY A 680 13.46 18.61 4.91
CA GLY A 680 13.53 19.74 5.81
C GLY A 680 12.39 20.72 5.66
N THR A 681 12.49 21.79 6.45
CA THR A 681 11.58 22.93 6.41
C THR A 681 12.39 24.21 6.54
N LEU A 682 12.14 25.16 5.66
CA LEU A 682 12.66 26.51 5.75
C LEU A 682 11.58 27.40 6.39
N TYR A 683 11.99 28.28 7.31
CA TYR A 683 11.12 29.25 7.99
C TYR A 683 11.61 30.68 7.71
N PRO A 684 11.37 31.22 6.49
CA PRO A 684 11.81 32.59 6.16
C PRO A 684 11.19 33.65 7.07
N SER A 685 10.01 33.37 7.61
CA SER A 685 9.34 34.19 8.62
C SER A 685 8.31 33.36 9.40
N LYS A 686 7.72 33.92 10.45
CA LYS A 686 6.60 33.29 11.18
C LYS A 686 5.36 33.05 10.29
N MET A 687 5.23 33.80 9.19
CA MET A 687 4.12 33.73 8.25
C MET A 687 4.36 32.66 7.18
N PHE A 688 5.59 32.42 6.76
CA PHE A 688 5.93 31.56 5.63
C PHE A 688 6.82 30.41 6.04
N ASP A 689 6.55 29.24 5.54
CA ASP A 689 7.42 28.07 5.59
C ASP A 689 7.44 27.33 4.24
N VAL A 690 8.50 26.56 4.01
CA VAL A 690 8.61 25.70 2.82
C VAL A 690 9.10 24.34 3.27
N GLN A 691 8.24 23.36 3.31
CA GLN A 691 8.64 21.97 3.51
C GLN A 691 9.16 21.38 2.19
N PHE A 692 10.19 20.56 2.28
CA PHE A 692 10.73 19.88 1.10
C PHE A 692 11.26 18.49 1.45
N ASN A 693 11.19 17.61 0.49
CA ASN A 693 11.94 16.35 0.46
C ASN A 693 12.43 16.06 -0.95
N ALA A 694 13.55 15.38 -1.07
CA ALA A 694 14.10 14.96 -2.35
C ALA A 694 14.90 13.67 -2.22
N THR A 695 14.89 12.88 -3.30
CA THR A 695 15.73 11.69 -3.46
C THR A 695 16.45 11.77 -4.79
N LEU A 696 17.76 11.66 -4.75
CA LEU A 696 18.64 11.53 -5.90
C LEU A 696 19.33 10.18 -5.80
N GLN A 697 19.11 9.25 -6.74
CA GLN A 697 19.65 7.91 -6.62
C GLN A 697 20.01 7.28 -7.96
N GLN A 698 20.85 6.25 -7.92
CA GLN A 698 21.24 5.45 -9.07
C GLN A 698 20.93 3.97 -8.77
N PRO A 699 19.68 3.52 -9.02
CA PRO A 699 19.27 2.16 -8.79
C PRO A 699 19.64 1.28 -10.01
N LYS A 700 20.40 0.20 -9.79
CA LYS A 700 20.95 -0.63 -10.87
C LYS A 700 20.85 -2.13 -10.57
N TYR A 701 20.60 -2.93 -11.60
CA TYR A 701 20.80 -4.37 -11.53
C TYR A 701 22.30 -4.70 -11.50
N LYS A 702 22.62 -5.82 -10.87
CA LYS A 702 23.95 -6.42 -10.84
C LYS A 702 23.86 -7.93 -11.07
N GLY A 703 24.73 -8.45 -11.91
CA GLY A 703 24.78 -9.89 -12.20
C GLY A 703 23.55 -10.43 -12.95
N LEU A 704 22.69 -9.56 -13.51
CA LEU A 704 21.50 -9.99 -14.24
C LEU A 704 21.86 -10.34 -15.68
N ARG A 705 22.37 -11.57 -15.85
CA ARG A 705 22.72 -12.16 -17.15
C ARG A 705 22.17 -13.58 -17.25
N TYR A 706 21.45 -13.87 -18.32
CA TYR A 706 20.96 -15.22 -18.58
C TYR A 706 20.81 -15.48 -20.07
N THR A 707 20.79 -16.77 -20.45
CA THR A 707 20.55 -17.16 -21.83
C THR A 707 19.09 -17.59 -21.99
N GLU A 708 18.40 -16.95 -22.91
CA GLU A 708 17.04 -17.26 -23.30
C GLU A 708 17.02 -17.95 -24.63
N VAL A 709 16.16 -18.94 -24.84
CA VAL A 709 15.95 -19.56 -26.13
C VAL A 709 14.83 -18.83 -26.86
N VAL A 710 15.19 -18.07 -27.91
CA VAL A 710 14.24 -17.31 -28.73
C VAL A 710 14.21 -17.96 -30.13
N ALA A 711 13.03 -18.43 -30.56
CA ALA A 711 12.84 -19.12 -31.84
C ALA A 711 13.82 -20.28 -32.07
N GLY A 712 14.15 -21.01 -31.00
CA GLY A 712 15.07 -22.15 -31.04
C GLY A 712 16.57 -21.80 -30.99
N ALA A 713 16.95 -20.52 -30.95
CA ALA A 713 18.33 -20.07 -30.82
C ALA A 713 18.62 -19.49 -29.44
N PRO A 714 19.79 -19.76 -28.82
CA PRO A 714 20.20 -19.17 -27.58
C PRO A 714 20.54 -17.68 -27.77
N VAL A 715 19.90 -16.81 -26.99
CA VAL A 715 20.15 -15.37 -26.98
C VAL A 715 20.61 -14.98 -25.57
N LEU A 716 21.81 -14.40 -25.48
CA LEU A 716 22.31 -13.85 -24.21
C LEU A 716 21.54 -12.56 -23.89
N ARG A 717 20.91 -12.52 -22.73
CA ARG A 717 20.33 -11.32 -22.13
C ARG A 717 21.30 -10.78 -21.10
N ASP A 718 21.76 -9.56 -21.31
CA ASP A 718 22.68 -8.84 -20.40
C ASP A 718 22.05 -7.53 -19.98
N TYR A 719 21.63 -7.47 -18.73
CA TYR A 719 20.99 -6.30 -18.11
C TYR A 719 21.85 -5.72 -16.98
N GLU A 720 23.15 -6.00 -17.01
CA GLU A 720 24.12 -5.44 -16.06
C GLU A 720 24.09 -3.92 -16.12
N ASP A 721 23.97 -3.28 -14.97
CA ASP A 721 23.91 -1.83 -14.81
C ASP A 721 22.63 -1.13 -15.35
N ASP A 722 21.66 -1.88 -15.87
CA ASP A 722 20.36 -1.31 -16.22
C ASP A 722 19.63 -0.79 -14.97
N GLN A 723 18.81 0.25 -15.18
CA GLN A 723 18.05 0.86 -14.10
C GLN A 723 16.98 -0.12 -13.61
N LEU A 724 16.83 -0.21 -12.29
CA LEU A 724 15.78 -1.02 -11.68
C LEU A 724 14.39 -0.59 -12.14
N ILE A 725 13.54 -1.58 -12.44
CA ILE A 725 12.16 -1.37 -12.88
C ILE A 725 11.40 -0.48 -11.91
N ARG A 726 10.67 0.48 -12.46
CA ARG A 726 9.75 1.37 -11.76
C ARG A 726 10.39 2.26 -10.67
N VAL A 727 11.70 2.29 -10.53
CA VAL A 727 12.41 3.13 -9.55
C VAL A 727 12.97 4.40 -10.22
N PRO A 728 12.54 5.61 -9.84
CA PRO A 728 13.05 6.85 -10.41
C PRO A 728 14.46 7.16 -9.90
N LYS A 729 15.25 7.88 -10.73
CA LYS A 729 16.56 8.44 -10.30
C LYS A 729 16.41 9.73 -9.50
N VAL A 730 15.34 10.45 -9.73
CA VAL A 730 15.05 11.75 -9.10
C VAL A 730 13.58 11.81 -8.75
N SER A 731 13.29 12.11 -7.49
CA SER A 731 11.95 12.49 -7.02
C SER A 731 12.08 13.61 -5.99
N TYR A 732 11.13 14.53 -6.00
CA TYR A 732 11.09 15.57 -4.98
C TYR A 732 9.68 16.13 -4.79
N ARG A 733 9.45 16.65 -3.60
CA ARG A 733 8.23 17.34 -3.19
C ARG A 733 8.58 18.65 -2.49
N ILE A 734 7.91 19.74 -2.87
CA ILE A 734 8.08 21.07 -2.29
C ILE A 734 6.69 21.58 -1.89
N VAL A 735 6.56 22.03 -0.64
CA VAL A 735 5.28 22.45 -0.06
C VAL A 735 5.44 23.82 0.60
N PRO A 736 5.36 24.93 -0.16
CA PRO A 736 5.24 26.26 0.43
C PRO A 736 3.92 26.39 1.18
N GLY A 737 4.00 26.98 2.36
CA GLY A 737 2.89 27.27 3.24
C GLY A 737 2.87 28.71 3.71
N VAL A 738 1.67 29.24 3.96
CA VAL A 738 1.46 30.55 4.51
C VAL A 738 0.44 30.50 5.65
N ASN A 739 0.77 31.17 6.75
CA ASN A 739 -0.11 31.36 7.91
C ASN A 739 -0.62 32.80 7.90
N LEU A 740 -1.92 32.98 7.86
CA LEU A 740 -2.63 34.27 7.81
C LEU A 740 -3.60 34.38 8.99
N LEU A 741 -4.13 35.57 9.23
CA LEU A 741 -5.14 35.83 10.29
C LEU A 741 -4.65 35.33 11.67
N ASP A 742 -3.43 35.66 12.04
CA ASP A 742 -2.79 35.23 13.28
C ASP A 742 -2.77 33.70 13.45
N GLY A 743 -2.51 32.98 12.37
CA GLY A 743 -2.42 31.52 12.34
C GLY A 743 -3.75 30.78 12.15
N ARG A 744 -4.88 31.49 12.17
CA ARG A 744 -6.21 30.86 11.98
C ARG A 744 -6.45 30.37 10.54
N LEU A 745 -5.75 30.93 9.55
CA LEU A 745 -5.84 30.47 8.17
C LEU A 745 -4.48 29.98 7.70
N ARG A 746 -4.37 28.67 7.40
CA ARG A 746 -3.21 28.08 6.79
C ARG A 746 -3.52 27.66 5.37
N LEU A 747 -2.67 28.04 4.44
CA LEU A 747 -2.76 27.63 3.03
C LEU A 747 -1.45 26.94 2.65
N GLN A 748 -1.55 25.87 1.86
CA GLN A 748 -0.37 25.14 1.34
C GLN A 748 -0.61 24.76 -0.13
N VAL A 749 0.46 24.79 -0.90
CA VAL A 749 0.53 24.22 -2.25
C VAL A 749 1.56 23.10 -2.21
N SER A 750 1.26 21.92 -2.71
CA SER A 750 2.24 20.86 -2.91
C SER A 750 2.58 20.77 -4.39
N TYR A 751 3.88 20.69 -4.69
CA TYR A 751 4.39 20.38 -6.01
C TYR A 751 5.24 19.13 -5.91
N GLU A 752 4.91 18.11 -6.69
CA GLU A 752 5.59 16.81 -6.71
C GLU A 752 6.14 16.56 -8.11
N TYR A 753 7.36 16.07 -8.18
CA TYR A 753 8.02 15.64 -9.41
C TYR A 753 8.52 14.21 -9.27
N GLU A 754 8.13 13.38 -10.23
CA GLU A 754 8.63 12.02 -10.35
C GLU A 754 9.36 11.84 -11.67
N GLY A 755 10.60 11.36 -11.57
CA GLY A 755 11.49 11.17 -12.71
C GLY A 755 11.08 10.00 -13.60
N LYS A 756 11.75 9.91 -14.74
CA LYS A 756 11.60 8.81 -15.69
C LYS A 756 11.92 7.46 -15.05
N ARG A 757 11.12 6.44 -15.37
CA ARG A 757 11.25 5.05 -14.93
C ARG A 757 11.08 4.11 -16.11
N PHE A 758 11.30 2.82 -15.89
CA PHE A 758 11.13 1.77 -16.90
C PHE A 758 10.18 0.69 -16.39
N VAL A 759 9.49 0.06 -17.32
CA VAL A 759 8.56 -1.05 -17.05
C VAL A 759 9.28 -2.38 -16.98
N ASP A 760 10.28 -2.56 -17.84
CA ASP A 760 11.01 -3.80 -18.08
C ASP A 760 12.48 -3.73 -17.65
N THR A 761 13.09 -4.89 -17.43
CA THR A 761 14.50 -5.02 -17.03
C THR A 761 15.46 -4.53 -18.10
N ALA A 762 15.08 -4.60 -19.36
CA ALA A 762 15.88 -4.13 -20.50
C ALA A 762 15.85 -2.62 -20.69
N ASN A 763 15.13 -1.89 -19.86
CA ASN A 763 14.92 -0.45 -19.97
C ASN A 763 14.40 0.00 -21.36
N SER A 764 13.67 -0.87 -22.05
CA SER A 764 13.18 -0.61 -23.41
C SER A 764 11.86 0.20 -23.40
N VAL A 765 11.02 0.02 -22.39
CA VAL A 765 9.71 0.71 -22.26
C VAL A 765 9.75 1.76 -21.15
N VAL A 766 9.59 3.02 -21.54
CA VAL A 766 9.70 4.18 -20.66
C VAL A 766 8.36 4.52 -20.02
N LEU A 767 8.34 4.69 -18.69
CA LEU A 767 7.33 5.45 -17.98
C LEU A 767 7.83 6.89 -17.84
N PRO A 768 7.23 7.87 -18.53
CA PRO A 768 7.68 9.26 -18.51
C PRO A 768 7.64 9.87 -17.10
N SER A 769 8.45 10.91 -16.90
CA SER A 769 8.32 11.76 -15.72
C SER A 769 6.97 12.48 -15.70
N TYR A 770 6.48 12.75 -14.50
CA TYR A 770 5.26 13.55 -14.32
C TYR A 770 5.38 14.54 -13.16
N LYS A 771 4.44 15.46 -13.12
CA LYS A 771 4.34 16.51 -12.10
C LYS A 771 2.91 16.59 -11.62
N THR A 772 2.71 16.67 -10.31
CA THR A 772 1.39 16.91 -9.71
C THR A 772 1.41 18.15 -8.85
N VAL A 773 0.30 18.84 -8.81
CA VAL A 773 0.07 20.00 -7.93
C VAL A 773 -1.11 19.67 -7.04
N GLY A 774 -0.94 19.86 -5.75
CA GLY A 774 -2.01 19.80 -4.76
C GLY A 774 -2.19 21.14 -4.07
N PHE A 775 -3.33 21.33 -3.44
CA PHE A 775 -3.61 22.48 -2.61
C PHE A 775 -4.36 22.05 -1.37
N SER A 776 -4.02 22.62 -0.21
CA SER A 776 -4.76 22.44 1.02
C SER A 776 -4.92 23.75 1.78
N ALA A 777 -6.05 23.88 2.46
CA ALA A 777 -6.36 25.02 3.31
C ALA A 777 -6.98 24.54 4.62
N ARG A 778 -6.61 25.16 5.75
CA ARG A 778 -7.26 25.01 7.05
C ARG A 778 -7.69 26.39 7.53
N TYR A 779 -8.93 26.50 7.97
CA TYR A 779 -9.46 27.69 8.59
C TYR A 779 -10.06 27.35 9.95
N ASP A 780 -9.45 27.86 11.02
CA ASP A 780 -9.91 27.71 12.39
C ASP A 780 -10.94 28.83 12.68
N TRP A 781 -12.24 28.49 12.53
CA TRP A 781 -13.34 29.41 12.82
C TRP A 781 -13.39 29.78 14.31
N THR A 782 -13.23 28.78 15.16
CA THR A 782 -13.04 28.90 16.61
C THR A 782 -11.92 27.96 17.05
N PRO A 783 -11.42 28.01 18.28
CA PRO A 783 -10.49 27.00 18.78
C PRO A 783 -11.01 25.56 18.68
N ALA A 784 -12.34 25.37 18.70
CA ALA A 784 -12.99 24.08 18.63
C ALA A 784 -13.39 23.65 17.20
N LEU A 785 -13.66 24.59 16.28
CA LEU A 785 -14.20 24.30 14.96
C LEU A 785 -13.26 24.73 13.85
N SER A 786 -12.80 23.76 13.06
CA SER A 786 -11.92 23.95 11.92
C SER A 786 -12.57 23.45 10.64
N PHE A 787 -12.32 24.17 9.53
CA PHE A 787 -12.71 23.75 8.19
C PHE A 787 -11.47 23.49 7.35
N PHE A 788 -11.54 22.47 6.48
CA PHE A 788 -10.47 22.09 5.59
C PHE A 788 -10.97 22.01 4.16
N PHE A 789 -10.11 22.39 3.24
CA PHE A 789 -10.29 22.18 1.81
C PHE A 789 -9.05 21.49 1.24
N TYR A 790 -9.27 20.49 0.39
CA TYR A 790 -8.21 19.75 -0.28
C TYR A 790 -8.49 19.64 -1.77
N ALA A 791 -7.45 19.82 -2.57
CA ALA A 791 -7.48 19.59 -4.01
C ALA A 791 -6.26 18.74 -4.41
N ASP A 792 -6.51 17.52 -4.83
CA ASP A 792 -5.48 16.56 -5.24
C ASP A 792 -5.34 16.56 -6.76
N ASN A 793 -4.12 16.39 -7.27
CA ASN A 793 -3.79 16.40 -8.70
C ASN A 793 -4.50 17.56 -9.45
N LEU A 794 -4.37 18.78 -8.92
CA LEU A 794 -5.10 19.97 -9.39
C LEU A 794 -4.86 20.27 -10.88
N ASN A 795 -3.66 19.97 -11.38
CA ASN A 795 -3.29 20.10 -12.79
C ASN A 795 -3.77 18.92 -13.66
N ASN A 796 -4.48 17.96 -13.08
CA ASN A 796 -5.00 16.76 -13.73
C ASN A 796 -3.93 16.01 -14.55
N SER A 797 -2.74 15.85 -13.97
CA SER A 797 -1.60 15.17 -14.60
C SER A 797 -1.93 13.72 -14.93
N LEU A 798 -1.57 13.28 -16.12
CA LEU A 798 -1.67 11.88 -16.56
C LEU A 798 -0.34 11.15 -16.29
N GLY A 799 0.14 11.12 -15.06
CA GLY A 799 1.31 10.35 -14.71
C GLY A 799 1.00 8.83 -14.72
N LEU A 800 1.95 8.01 -15.17
CA LEU A 800 1.83 6.56 -15.07
C LEU A 800 2.65 6.07 -13.88
N THR A 801 2.03 5.37 -12.94
CA THR A 801 2.73 4.76 -11.80
C THR A 801 3.29 3.40 -12.17
N GLU A 802 2.53 2.63 -12.91
CA GLU A 802 2.82 1.28 -13.29
C GLU A 802 2.46 1.08 -14.75
N GLY A 803 3.35 0.49 -15.55
CA GLY A 803 3.02 -0.16 -16.81
C GLY A 803 2.98 -1.65 -16.53
N ASN A 804 2.18 -2.39 -17.26
CA ASN A 804 2.10 -3.80 -17.00
C ASN A 804 3.41 -4.48 -17.40
N PRO A 805 4.15 -5.05 -16.44
CA PRO A 805 5.38 -5.78 -16.74
C PRO A 805 5.11 -7.15 -17.37
N ARG A 806 3.85 -7.55 -17.47
CA ARG A 806 3.44 -8.79 -18.10
C ARG A 806 3.59 -8.59 -19.61
N ALA A 807 4.61 -9.20 -20.20
CA ALA A 807 5.12 -8.90 -21.53
C ALA A 807 4.07 -8.88 -22.65
N GLY A 808 3.08 -9.77 -22.62
CA GLY A 808 1.99 -9.75 -23.58
C GLY A 808 1.01 -8.56 -23.47
N GLU A 809 1.09 -7.83 -22.37
CA GLU A 809 0.21 -6.71 -22.10
C GLU A 809 0.84 -5.34 -22.43
N LEU A 810 2.11 -5.32 -22.80
CA LEU A 810 2.82 -4.11 -23.22
C LEU A 810 2.76 -3.84 -24.70
N SER A 811 2.56 -4.87 -25.49
CA SER A 811 2.43 -4.77 -26.95
C SER A 811 1.38 -5.76 -27.41
N SER A 812 0.16 -5.31 -27.56
CA SER A 812 -0.76 -6.04 -28.40
C SER A 812 -0.42 -5.73 -29.86
N SER A 813 0.20 -6.66 -30.54
CA SER A 813 0.45 -6.53 -31.99
C SER A 813 -0.84 -6.27 -32.77
N ASP A 814 -1.95 -6.77 -32.26
CA ASP A 814 -3.27 -6.64 -32.87
C ASP A 814 -3.96 -5.31 -32.58
N ALA A 815 -3.62 -4.67 -31.47
CA ALA A 815 -4.13 -3.33 -31.12
C ALA A 815 -3.26 -2.20 -31.67
N GLY A 816 -2.20 -2.54 -32.41
CA GLY A 816 -1.18 -1.62 -32.90
C GLY A 816 0.03 -1.58 -31.97
N ALA A 817 1.23 -1.48 -32.56
CA ALA A 817 2.52 -1.58 -31.88
C ALA A 817 2.75 -0.60 -30.71
N ASN A 818 1.85 0.37 -30.51
CA ASN A 818 1.96 1.45 -29.52
C ASN A 818 0.94 1.35 -28.39
N THR A 819 0.18 0.24 -28.29
CA THR A 819 -0.85 0.05 -27.26
C THR A 819 -0.30 -0.84 -26.16
N PHE A 820 -0.53 -0.46 -24.90
CA PHE A 820 -0.08 -1.18 -23.70
C PHE A 820 -1.03 -0.93 -22.54
N ILE A 821 -1.01 -1.81 -21.56
CA ILE A 821 -1.77 -1.63 -20.32
C ILE A 821 -0.91 -0.87 -19.31
N ALA A 822 -1.46 0.21 -18.72
CA ALA A 822 -0.80 0.93 -17.64
C ALA A 822 -1.79 1.46 -16.61
N ARG A 823 -1.27 1.80 -15.43
CA ARG A 823 -2.03 2.36 -14.33
C ARG A 823 -1.73 3.85 -14.19
N PRO A 824 -2.60 4.73 -14.71
CA PRO A 824 -2.45 6.16 -14.53
C PRO A 824 -2.77 6.63 -13.12
N LEU A 825 -2.26 7.81 -12.75
CA LEU A 825 -2.64 8.52 -11.53
C LEU A 825 -4.16 8.72 -11.48
N LEU A 826 -4.70 8.79 -10.27
CA LEU A 826 -6.08 9.22 -10.04
C LEU A 826 -6.24 10.68 -10.50
N GLY A 827 -7.40 10.99 -11.06
CA GLY A 827 -7.73 12.31 -11.55
C GLY A 827 -7.85 13.36 -10.46
N ARG A 828 -7.97 14.61 -10.86
CA ARG A 828 -8.19 15.72 -9.94
C ARG A 828 -9.46 15.49 -9.10
N SER A 829 -9.28 15.62 -7.78
CA SER A 829 -10.38 15.51 -6.83
C SER A 829 -10.38 16.66 -5.82
N PHE A 830 -11.55 16.89 -5.23
CA PHE A 830 -11.76 17.94 -4.23
C PHE A 830 -12.47 17.35 -3.02
N ARG A 831 -12.03 17.78 -1.82
CA ARG A 831 -12.64 17.39 -0.55
C ARG A 831 -12.81 18.60 0.35
N LEU A 832 -13.91 18.61 1.10
CA LEU A 832 -14.19 19.57 2.16
C LEU A 832 -14.39 18.81 3.45
N ALA A 833 -13.82 19.30 4.54
CA ALA A 833 -14.05 18.71 5.85
C ALA A 833 -14.36 19.78 6.91
N ALA A 834 -15.20 19.43 7.87
CA ALA A 834 -15.43 20.19 9.09
C ALA A 834 -15.02 19.30 10.27
N MET A 835 -14.24 19.83 11.21
CA MET A 835 -13.79 19.14 12.40
C MET A 835 -14.14 19.95 13.65
N TYR A 836 -14.81 19.30 14.60
CA TYR A 836 -15.13 19.85 15.89
C TYR A 836 -14.38 19.09 17.00
N ARG A 837 -13.68 19.83 17.85
CA ARG A 837 -12.97 19.32 19.04
C ARG A 837 -13.69 19.79 20.30
N PHE A 838 -13.73 18.96 21.32
CA PHE A 838 -14.41 19.24 22.59
C PHE A 838 -13.72 18.53 23.77
#